data_b6f8cb197b8a4a17ec4e084d64032fbc
#
_entry.id   b6f8cb197b8a4a17ec4e084d64032fbc
#
_cell.length_a   1.000
_cell.length_b   1.000
_cell.length_c   1.000
_cell.angle_alpha   90.00
_cell.angle_beta   90.00
_cell.angle_gamma   90.00
#
_symmetry.space_group_name_H-M   'P 1'
#
loop_
_entity.id
_entity.type
_entity.pdbx_description
1 polymer ?
#
loop_
_entity_poly.entity_id
_entity_poly.type
_entity_poly.pdbx_seq_one_letter_code
_entity_poly.pdbx_strand_id
1 'polypeptide(L)'
;MRNESPSGSDLSPGRDLCLNFYLLVSICLLVSVCLLVSGCASTVPGRKYMARYERALGLYQEKKYEETLKELKPLLIHFPVWAEGSLLYARAARATETIEGRRQASKILVRLMSNYPDRADIRHELASLYFEQRFFTYARNQYETLLRANEKDSESHYMLGLILQRDWKRYGSKKDLSRMITEFASTVETDTLNREAFSRLAAAYLEKERPDSMLLVLNRFLRSYPSDLDAVMLGAIAYHEQGKYEQSSKEWDRFFSLCDAATQGVFNDISLLITPQRRKKFKRLDKAAKEQFVRTFWKGLDPTPTTELNERILEHWRRVGISKVLFTVDASGTPGWRTGPGEALIRYGFPKNREFSFTLEETAALSLPTLIWHYSDEEGPFEVAFVDYALSGEFQYFEFTRLPTAFDRKTYYSPTSYEHNYGAQVFHNLFANAGFLRDSGVREELYVGIPLENVTKGDWGKVPFEAVIFDSLWNELSRVSTTLDGARTYAEPDVGGILIRELSFGLAPGRYVVALAVKDTVSGTLGLTKANVTVRALSRDRLSVSDIELAYLMPEKRVETKIGKDKGILPNPSGTYVVPKPLRLYYEVYNLARGRDGRYRFVTKYSILPIKSAGGTFWGFVASLFSGQHYIVNSFERQVESPSSAERLSIDISALRDGSYNLILEVEDSVSKQRVTAERAFEKVSVPSASGGASTRGHP
;
A
#
# COMPACT_ATOMS: atom_id res chain seq x y z
N MET A 1 52.06 64.54 29.20
CA MET A 1 52.60 65.18 30.44
C MET A 1 53.56 64.16 31.01
N ARG A 2 54.73 64.42 30.78
CA ARG A 2 55.84 64.67 31.74
C ARG A 2 56.15 63.47 32.58
N ASN A 3 57.29 62.81 32.25
CA ASN A 3 58.60 63.03 32.89
C ASN A 3 58.72 62.22 34.19
N GLU A 4 59.71 61.56 34.58
CA GLU A 4 61.15 61.62 34.37
C GLU A 4 61.86 60.34 34.84
N SER A 5 62.90 59.96 34.23
CA SER A 5 64.02 59.14 34.81
C SER A 5 64.78 59.95 35.86
N PRO A 6 65.69 59.43 36.67
CA PRO A 6 66.93 58.86 36.18
C PRO A 6 67.68 57.86 37.10
N SER A 7 68.80 57.36 36.54
CA SER A 7 70.08 56.96 37.11
C SER A 7 70.17 55.67 37.94
N GLY A 8 70.93 54.70 37.70
CA GLY A 8 72.32 54.64 37.32
C GLY A 8 73.12 53.96 38.43
N SER A 9 73.77 52.85 38.19
CA SER A 9 75.10 52.57 38.62
C SER A 9 75.53 51.07 38.36
N ASP A 10 76.55 50.95 37.60
CA ASP A 10 77.57 49.93 37.57
C ASP A 10 77.47 48.72 38.51
N LEU A 11 77.67 47.54 37.97
CA LEU A 11 78.63 46.55 38.52
C LEU A 11 78.91 45.36 37.56
N SER A 12 80.09 45.38 37.06
CA SER A 12 81.00 44.29 36.64
C SER A 12 80.52 43.03 35.92
N PRO A 13 81.12 42.74 34.73
CA PRO A 13 80.89 41.53 33.97
C PRO A 13 81.91 40.44 34.38
N GLY A 14 81.54 39.53 35.20
CA GLY A 14 82.44 38.45 35.60
C GLY A 14 81.85 37.17 36.15
N ARG A 15 80.53 37.20 36.55
CA ARG A 15 79.85 36.03 37.16
C ARG A 15 78.79 35.30 36.27
N ASP A 16 78.36 35.97 35.26
CA ASP A 16 77.28 35.40 34.41
C ASP A 16 77.79 34.47 33.32
N LEU A 17 79.04 34.55 32.96
CA LEU A 17 79.61 33.65 31.95
C LEU A 17 79.83 32.22 32.46
N CYS A 18 80.10 32.02 33.74
CA CYS A 18 80.26 30.68 34.31
C CYS A 18 78.94 29.99 34.55
N LEU A 19 77.88 30.76 34.95
CA LEU A 19 76.55 30.17 35.17
C LEU A 19 75.89 29.74 33.85
N ASN A 20 76.02 30.55 32.80
CA ASN A 20 75.54 30.21 31.48
C ASN A 20 76.25 29.04 30.83
N PHE A 21 77.58 28.89 31.08
CA PHE A 21 78.30 27.73 30.57
C PHE A 21 77.90 26.42 31.29
N TYR A 22 77.70 26.45 32.60
CA TYR A 22 77.16 25.27 33.33
C TYR A 22 75.68 24.93 32.97
N LEU A 23 74.86 25.96 32.68
CA LEU A 23 73.49 25.73 32.21
C LEU A 23 73.48 25.14 30.80
N LEU A 24 74.32 25.63 29.89
CA LEU A 24 74.49 25.11 28.54
C LEU A 24 75.03 23.69 28.52
N VAL A 25 76.06 23.40 29.35
CA VAL A 25 76.59 22.05 29.49
C VAL A 25 75.60 21.10 30.13
N SER A 26 74.75 21.55 31.11
CA SER A 26 73.68 20.76 31.69
C SER A 26 72.57 20.51 30.70
N ILE A 27 72.19 21.51 29.89
CA ILE A 27 71.20 21.37 28.82
C ILE A 27 71.70 20.42 27.73
N CYS A 28 73.00 20.56 27.32
CA CYS A 28 73.65 19.65 26.36
C CYS A 28 73.75 18.21 26.90
N LEU A 29 74.07 18.05 28.17
CA LEU A 29 74.05 16.73 28.83
C LEU A 29 72.65 16.15 28.95
N LEU A 30 71.65 16.96 29.31
CA LEU A 30 70.24 16.54 29.34
C LEU A 30 69.70 16.20 27.94
N VAL A 31 70.08 16.99 26.91
CA VAL A 31 69.73 16.69 25.52
C VAL A 31 70.45 15.45 25.02
N SER A 32 71.78 15.28 25.39
CA SER A 32 72.49 14.07 25.05
C SER A 32 72.02 12.83 25.79
N VAL A 33 71.57 12.96 27.06
CA VAL A 33 70.97 11.87 27.81
C VAL A 33 69.55 11.61 27.26
N CYS A 34 68.78 12.64 26.86
CA CYS A 34 67.54 12.45 26.15
C CYS A 34 67.72 11.79 24.77
N LEU A 35 68.76 12.13 24.04
CA LEU A 35 69.12 11.50 22.76
C LEU A 35 69.73 10.09 22.93
N LEU A 36 70.38 9.78 24.06
CA LEU A 36 70.85 8.44 24.39
C LEU A 36 69.79 7.55 25.02
N VAL A 37 68.81 8.13 25.69
CA VAL A 37 67.60 7.43 26.18
C VAL A 37 66.55 7.29 25.08
N SER A 38 66.61 8.13 24.05
CA SER A 38 65.94 7.89 22.76
C SER A 38 66.71 6.83 21.96
N GLY A 39 67.23 5.81 22.67
CA GLY A 39 67.76 4.64 22.04
C GLY A 39 66.80 4.08 21.04
N CYS A 40 67.24 3.95 19.80
CA CYS A 40 66.55 3.27 18.73
C CYS A 40 65.89 1.99 19.23
N ALA A 41 64.69 2.12 19.76
CA ALA A 41 63.77 0.98 19.85
C ALA A 41 63.56 0.58 18.39
N SER A 42 64.20 -0.51 17.96
CA SER A 42 64.05 -1.01 16.61
C SER A 42 62.55 -1.14 16.35
N THR A 43 62.06 -0.39 15.41
CA THR A 43 60.62 -0.37 15.08
C THR A 43 60.15 -1.71 14.53
N VAL A 44 61.07 -2.62 14.23
CA VAL A 44 60.79 -3.96 13.67
C VAL A 44 61.47 -5.03 14.53
N PRO A 45 60.74 -6.09 14.94
CA PRO A 45 61.25 -7.18 15.71
C PRO A 45 62.32 -8.00 14.97
N GLY A 46 63.42 -8.41 15.67
CA GLY A 46 64.36 -9.34 15.11
C GLY A 46 63.78 -10.75 14.87
N ARG A 47 64.60 -11.59 14.17
CA ARG A 47 64.14 -12.95 13.67
C ARG A 47 63.45 -13.83 14.72
N LYS A 48 63.89 -13.83 15.96
CA LYS A 48 63.28 -14.60 17.07
C LYS A 48 61.85 -14.15 17.39
N TYR A 49 61.56 -12.88 17.32
CA TYR A 49 60.23 -12.32 17.59
C TYR A 49 59.30 -12.46 16.40
N MET A 50 59.83 -12.45 15.16
CA MET A 50 59.07 -12.69 13.94
C MET A 50 58.46 -14.11 13.91
N ALA A 51 59.23 -15.14 14.29
CA ALA A 51 58.67 -16.50 14.38
C ALA A 51 57.48 -16.62 15.35
N ARG A 52 57.46 -15.80 16.40
CA ARG A 52 56.32 -15.73 17.33
C ARG A 52 55.10 -14.99 16.72
N TYR A 53 55.37 -13.95 15.93
CA TYR A 53 54.35 -13.24 15.18
C TYR A 53 53.69 -14.13 14.11
N GLU A 54 54.48 -14.91 13.38
CA GLU A 54 53.99 -15.86 12.38
C GLU A 54 53.09 -16.94 13.01
N ARG A 55 53.44 -17.44 14.21
CA ARG A 55 52.54 -18.34 14.98
C ARG A 55 51.26 -17.64 15.37
N ALA A 56 51.33 -16.40 15.86
CA ALA A 56 50.13 -15.62 16.21
C ALA A 56 49.24 -15.37 15.00
N LEU A 57 49.82 -15.11 13.82
CA LEU A 57 49.08 -14.94 12.58
C LEU A 57 48.40 -16.24 12.17
N GLY A 58 49.09 -17.41 12.31
CA GLY A 58 48.44 -18.71 12.08
C GLY A 58 47.26 -18.98 13.01
N LEU A 59 47.43 -18.70 14.31
CA LEU A 59 46.36 -18.82 15.32
C LEU A 59 45.17 -17.89 15.01
N TYR A 60 45.45 -16.67 14.53
CA TYR A 60 44.42 -15.74 14.11
C TYR A 60 43.61 -16.30 12.90
N GLN A 61 44.29 -16.87 11.92
CA GLN A 61 43.67 -17.52 10.76
C GLN A 61 42.79 -18.73 11.17
N GLU A 62 43.26 -19.47 12.22
CA GLU A 62 42.46 -20.56 12.83
C GLU A 62 41.33 -20.07 13.75
N LYS A 63 41.10 -18.75 13.83
CA LYS A 63 40.08 -18.10 14.72
C LYS A 63 40.31 -18.34 16.22
N LYS A 64 41.56 -18.70 16.62
CA LYS A 64 41.98 -18.88 18.02
C LYS A 64 42.41 -17.53 18.62
N TYR A 65 41.50 -16.61 18.77
CA TYR A 65 41.77 -15.20 19.09
C TYR A 65 42.44 -15.00 20.45
N GLU A 66 42.02 -15.72 21.50
CA GLU A 66 42.61 -15.64 22.84
C GLU A 66 44.09 -16.13 22.84
N GLU A 67 44.39 -17.19 22.09
CA GLU A 67 45.74 -17.70 21.93
C GLU A 67 46.61 -16.71 21.13
N THR A 68 46.03 -16.10 20.09
CA THR A 68 46.68 -15.03 19.34
C THR A 68 47.09 -13.86 20.24
N LEU A 69 46.17 -13.43 21.14
CA LEU A 69 46.47 -12.36 22.10
C LEU A 69 47.59 -12.72 23.08
N LYS A 70 47.63 -13.98 23.55
CA LYS A 70 48.69 -14.47 24.45
C LYS A 70 50.04 -14.46 23.73
N GLU A 71 50.10 -14.84 22.47
CA GLU A 71 51.36 -14.81 21.67
C GLU A 71 51.82 -13.39 21.38
N LEU A 72 50.92 -12.45 21.07
CA LEU A 72 51.26 -11.08 20.72
C LEU A 72 51.60 -10.17 21.91
N LYS A 73 50.96 -10.39 23.08
CA LYS A 73 51.11 -9.50 24.24
C LYS A 73 52.57 -9.27 24.65
N PRO A 74 53.48 -10.29 24.77
CA PRO A 74 54.88 -10.04 25.09
C PRO A 74 55.64 -9.30 24.01
N LEU A 75 55.25 -9.48 22.72
CA LEU A 75 55.88 -8.75 21.62
C LEU A 75 55.59 -7.25 21.73
N LEU A 76 54.37 -6.89 22.06
CA LEU A 76 53.91 -5.49 22.16
C LEU A 76 54.46 -4.78 23.42
N ILE A 77 54.88 -5.51 24.43
CA ILE A 77 55.59 -4.94 25.57
C ILE A 77 57.00 -4.47 25.13
N HIS A 78 57.69 -5.25 24.27
CA HIS A 78 59.01 -4.90 23.76
C HIS A 78 58.97 -3.94 22.56
N PHE A 79 57.91 -4.02 21.75
CA PHE A 79 57.72 -3.23 20.51
C PHE A 79 56.38 -2.50 20.51
N PRO A 80 56.16 -1.54 21.40
CA PRO A 80 54.83 -0.94 21.62
C PRO A 80 54.27 -0.12 20.45
N VAL A 81 55.14 0.27 19.52
CA VAL A 81 54.81 1.05 18.31
C VAL A 81 54.90 0.24 17.02
N TRP A 82 55.19 -1.06 17.11
CA TRP A 82 55.22 -1.91 15.92
C TRP A 82 53.82 -2.08 15.30
N ALA A 83 53.62 -1.53 14.10
CA ALA A 83 52.33 -1.38 13.47
C ALA A 83 51.65 -2.73 13.20
N GLU A 84 52.35 -3.68 12.56
CA GLU A 84 51.78 -4.97 12.12
C GLU A 84 51.32 -5.82 13.29
N GLY A 85 52.17 -5.97 14.33
CA GLY A 85 51.85 -6.74 15.52
C GLY A 85 50.74 -6.10 16.35
N SER A 86 50.73 -4.78 16.48
CA SER A 86 49.67 -4.05 17.18
C SER A 86 48.37 -4.10 16.45
N LEU A 87 48.39 -4.02 15.10
CA LEU A 87 47.18 -4.14 14.27
C LEU A 87 46.56 -5.55 14.36
N LEU A 88 47.42 -6.60 14.28
CA LEU A 88 46.96 -7.98 14.46
C LEU A 88 46.39 -8.21 15.86
N TYR A 89 47.00 -7.63 16.90
CA TYR A 89 46.47 -7.69 18.25
C TYR A 89 45.10 -7.01 18.35
N ALA A 90 44.95 -5.82 17.79
CA ALA A 90 43.67 -5.09 17.80
C ALA A 90 42.57 -5.86 17.03
N ARG A 91 42.90 -6.48 15.91
CA ARG A 91 41.99 -7.35 15.15
C ARG A 91 41.55 -8.57 15.97
N ALA A 92 42.52 -9.26 16.60
CA ALA A 92 42.22 -10.41 17.44
C ALA A 92 41.38 -10.01 18.68
N ALA A 93 41.73 -8.91 19.33
CA ALA A 93 40.97 -8.40 20.48
C ALA A 93 39.53 -7.99 20.12
N ARG A 94 39.33 -7.37 18.95
CA ARG A 94 37.99 -7.06 18.43
C ARG A 94 37.21 -8.33 18.13
N ALA A 95 37.85 -9.33 17.54
CA ALA A 95 37.22 -10.60 17.17
C ALA A 95 36.86 -11.50 18.35
N THR A 96 37.29 -11.20 19.60
CA THR A 96 36.78 -11.86 20.82
C THR A 96 35.34 -11.44 21.14
N GLU A 97 34.82 -10.39 20.54
CA GLU A 97 33.47 -9.80 20.76
C GLU A 97 33.18 -9.38 22.20
N THR A 98 34.19 -9.41 23.08
CA THR A 98 34.05 -8.99 24.48
C THR A 98 34.16 -7.47 24.63
N ILE A 99 33.56 -6.92 25.70
CA ILE A 99 33.67 -5.49 26.03
C ILE A 99 35.14 -5.11 26.25
N GLU A 100 35.89 -5.96 26.96
CA GLU A 100 37.31 -5.73 27.24
C GLU A 100 38.15 -5.83 25.96
N GLY A 101 37.87 -6.79 25.07
CA GLY A 101 38.54 -6.91 23.76
C GLY A 101 38.35 -5.65 22.91
N ARG A 102 37.13 -5.16 22.80
CA ARG A 102 36.81 -3.91 22.09
C ARG A 102 37.50 -2.70 22.72
N ARG A 103 37.59 -2.63 24.05
CA ARG A 103 38.29 -1.56 24.76
C ARG A 103 39.79 -1.58 24.47
N GLN A 104 40.42 -2.77 24.48
CA GLN A 104 41.84 -2.95 24.18
C GLN A 104 42.13 -2.61 22.73
N ALA A 105 41.32 -3.08 21.77
CA ALA A 105 41.43 -2.74 20.36
C ALA A 105 41.38 -1.22 20.13
N SER A 106 40.41 -0.53 20.73
CA SER A 106 40.27 0.93 20.63
C SER A 106 41.50 1.67 21.12
N LYS A 107 42.03 1.30 22.31
CA LYS A 107 43.23 1.93 22.87
C LYS A 107 44.47 1.76 22.00
N ILE A 108 44.62 0.57 21.38
CA ILE A 108 45.75 0.27 20.51
C ILE A 108 45.59 1.00 19.16
N LEU A 109 44.40 0.95 18.53
CA LEU A 109 44.18 1.58 17.24
C LEU A 109 44.31 3.11 17.30
N VAL A 110 43.79 3.76 18.35
CA VAL A 110 43.99 5.20 18.56
C VAL A 110 45.47 5.55 18.69
N ARG A 111 46.25 4.76 19.45
CA ARG A 111 47.71 4.96 19.57
C ARG A 111 48.42 4.74 18.22
N LEU A 112 48.03 3.70 17.47
CA LEU A 112 48.58 3.44 16.14
C LEU A 112 48.27 4.60 15.19
N MET A 113 47.07 5.14 15.18
CA MET A 113 46.73 6.31 14.35
C MET A 113 47.55 7.55 14.68
N SER A 114 47.95 7.75 15.96
CA SER A 114 48.83 8.85 16.34
C SER A 114 50.25 8.67 15.79
N ASN A 115 50.73 7.43 15.69
CA ASN A 115 52.10 7.14 15.19
C ASN A 115 52.14 6.97 13.65
N TYR A 116 51.01 6.54 13.06
CA TYR A 116 50.92 6.20 11.62
C TYR A 116 49.65 6.83 11.00
N PRO A 117 49.55 8.17 10.95
CA PRO A 117 48.33 8.86 10.54
C PRO A 117 47.89 8.57 9.09
N ASP A 118 48.85 8.20 8.23
CA ASP A 118 48.59 7.96 6.80
C ASP A 118 48.30 6.48 6.47
N ARG A 119 48.34 5.58 7.47
CA ARG A 119 48.07 4.15 7.27
C ARG A 119 46.58 3.89 7.13
N ALA A 120 46.10 3.64 5.90
CA ALA A 120 44.71 3.40 5.57
C ALA A 120 44.15 2.16 6.27
N ASP A 121 44.91 1.06 6.35
CA ASP A 121 44.47 -0.19 7.01
C ASP A 121 44.21 -0.02 8.51
N ILE A 122 45.00 0.78 9.21
CA ILE A 122 44.78 1.12 10.64
C ILE A 122 43.52 1.98 10.78
N ARG A 123 43.33 2.94 9.86
CA ARG A 123 42.16 3.82 9.85
C ARG A 123 40.87 3.07 9.58
N HIS A 124 40.89 2.11 8.66
CA HIS A 124 39.76 1.20 8.41
C HIS A 124 39.38 0.42 9.67
N GLU A 125 40.34 -0.20 10.34
CA GLU A 125 40.04 -0.96 11.57
C GLU A 125 39.44 -0.07 12.67
N LEU A 126 39.98 1.15 12.84
CA LEU A 126 39.44 2.10 13.81
C LEU A 126 38.03 2.56 13.44
N ALA A 127 37.79 2.85 12.16
CA ALA A 127 36.48 3.23 11.66
C ALA A 127 35.43 2.13 11.87
N SER A 128 35.77 0.88 11.54
CA SER A 128 34.92 -0.29 11.74
C SER A 128 34.62 -0.52 13.23
N LEU A 129 35.64 -0.37 14.10
CA LEU A 129 35.43 -0.48 15.55
C LEU A 129 34.50 0.62 16.09
N TYR A 130 34.66 1.86 15.64
CA TYR A 130 33.73 2.94 16.02
C TYR A 130 32.32 2.65 15.54
N PHE A 131 32.14 2.10 14.33
CA PHE A 131 30.85 1.70 13.81
C PHE A 131 30.18 0.62 14.69
N GLU A 132 30.91 -0.44 15.04
CA GLU A 132 30.43 -1.52 15.94
C GLU A 132 30.05 -0.99 17.33
N GLN A 133 30.82 -0.04 17.85
CA GLN A 133 30.52 0.62 19.14
C GLN A 133 29.42 1.68 19.06
N ARG A 134 28.81 1.86 17.89
CA ARG A 134 27.78 2.88 17.60
C ARG A 134 28.29 4.33 17.74
N PHE A 135 29.59 4.56 17.68
CA PHE A 135 30.18 5.91 17.61
C PHE A 135 30.22 6.43 16.16
N PHE A 136 28.99 6.57 15.59
CA PHE A 136 28.81 6.80 14.16
C PHE A 136 29.44 8.09 13.64
N THR A 137 29.47 9.15 14.45
CA THR A 137 30.16 10.40 14.07
C THR A 137 31.68 10.20 13.90
N TYR A 138 32.28 9.44 14.82
CA TYR A 138 33.70 9.14 14.72
C TYR A 138 34.00 8.20 13.55
N ALA A 139 33.17 7.18 13.33
CA ALA A 139 33.30 6.28 12.19
C ALA A 139 33.21 7.06 10.87
N ARG A 140 32.21 7.92 10.72
CA ARG A 140 31.98 8.79 9.55
C ARG A 140 33.23 9.60 9.24
N ASN A 141 33.81 10.29 10.23
CA ASN A 141 35.01 11.11 10.04
C ASN A 141 36.23 10.29 9.54
N GLN A 142 36.35 9.04 10.01
CA GLN A 142 37.45 8.17 9.53
C GLN A 142 37.21 7.72 8.09
N TYR A 143 35.99 7.26 7.73
CA TYR A 143 35.67 6.87 6.35
C TYR A 143 35.74 8.03 5.37
N GLU A 144 35.31 9.23 5.74
CA GLU A 144 35.47 10.44 4.90
C GLU A 144 36.95 10.81 4.71
N THR A 145 37.81 10.53 5.69
CA THR A 145 39.24 10.76 5.53
C THR A 145 39.85 9.73 4.60
N LEU A 146 39.44 8.46 4.66
CA LEU A 146 39.86 7.42 3.73
C LEU A 146 39.47 7.76 2.29
N LEU A 147 38.21 8.22 2.07
CA LEU A 147 37.74 8.64 0.76
C LEU A 147 38.46 9.86 0.20
N ARG A 148 38.89 10.79 1.05
CA ARG A 148 39.78 11.91 0.61
C ARG A 148 41.13 11.43 0.11
N ALA A 149 41.68 10.34 0.65
CA ALA A 149 42.92 9.73 0.21
C ALA A 149 42.74 8.79 -1.00
N ASN A 150 41.64 8.09 -1.07
CA ASN A 150 41.27 7.17 -2.15
C ASN A 150 39.76 7.22 -2.44
N GLU A 151 39.39 7.98 -3.45
CA GLU A 151 37.97 8.15 -3.87
C GLU A 151 37.32 6.85 -4.38
N LYS A 152 38.09 5.78 -4.63
CA LYS A 152 37.56 4.48 -5.09
C LYS A 152 37.54 3.42 -3.99
N ASP A 153 37.66 3.80 -2.74
CA ASP A 153 37.61 2.88 -1.62
C ASP A 153 36.17 2.39 -1.39
N SER A 154 35.85 1.23 -1.97
CA SER A 154 34.52 0.61 -1.93
C SER A 154 34.01 0.35 -0.52
N GLU A 155 34.89 -0.11 0.39
CA GLU A 155 34.53 -0.38 1.78
C GLU A 155 34.09 0.89 2.50
N SER A 156 34.86 1.98 2.33
CA SER A 156 34.51 3.28 2.94
C SER A 156 33.21 3.85 2.39
N HIS A 157 32.97 3.75 1.08
CA HIS A 157 31.69 4.13 0.49
C HIS A 157 30.53 3.31 1.08
N TYR A 158 30.66 1.98 1.14
CA TYR A 158 29.64 1.11 1.69
C TYR A 158 29.30 1.43 3.15
N MET A 159 30.34 1.55 3.99
CA MET A 159 30.14 1.84 5.42
C MET A 159 29.56 3.23 5.67
N LEU A 160 29.98 4.22 4.87
CA LEU A 160 29.41 5.56 4.92
C LEU A 160 27.93 5.54 4.49
N GLY A 161 27.61 4.77 3.44
CA GLY A 161 26.23 4.51 3.03
C GLY A 161 25.36 3.93 4.14
N LEU A 162 25.89 2.97 4.94
CA LEU A 162 25.18 2.39 6.09
C LEU A 162 24.94 3.43 7.20
N ILE A 163 25.91 4.28 7.49
CA ILE A 163 25.75 5.36 8.49
C ILE A 163 24.67 6.33 8.05
N LEU A 164 24.67 6.73 6.77
CA LEU A 164 23.66 7.63 6.20
C LEU A 164 22.28 7.00 6.14
N GLN A 165 22.19 5.69 5.85
CA GLN A 165 20.91 4.95 5.89
C GLN A 165 20.31 4.94 7.29
N ARG A 166 21.14 4.70 8.32
CA ARG A 166 20.71 4.79 9.71
C ARG A 166 20.19 6.18 10.05
N ASP A 167 20.93 7.23 9.64
CA ASP A 167 20.54 8.61 9.95
C ASP A 167 19.29 9.03 9.18
N TRP A 168 19.12 8.57 7.93
CA TRP A 168 17.87 8.74 7.18
C TRP A 168 16.68 8.08 7.91
N LYS A 169 16.81 6.82 8.30
CA LYS A 169 15.75 6.09 9.01
C LYS A 169 15.37 6.75 10.34
N ARG A 170 16.32 7.43 10.99
CA ARG A 170 16.13 8.03 12.31
C ARG A 170 15.68 9.48 12.27
N TYR A 171 16.16 10.25 11.30
CA TYR A 171 15.99 11.71 11.26
C TYR A 171 15.23 12.21 10.04
N GLY A 172 14.96 11.40 9.05
CA GLY A 172 14.23 11.76 7.83
C GLY A 172 14.94 12.79 6.94
N SER A 173 16.26 12.95 7.07
CA SER A 173 17.03 13.96 6.34
C SER A 173 17.13 13.65 4.85
N LYS A 174 16.44 14.44 4.00
CA LYS A 174 16.50 14.30 2.53
C LYS A 174 17.92 14.43 1.97
N LYS A 175 18.80 15.17 2.66
CA LYS A 175 20.22 15.31 2.32
C LYS A 175 20.95 13.98 2.52
N ASP A 176 20.70 13.31 3.66
CA ASP A 176 21.32 12.02 3.95
C ASP A 176 20.83 10.94 2.99
N LEU A 177 19.53 10.93 2.62
CA LEU A 177 19.02 10.04 1.58
C LEU A 177 19.73 10.23 0.24
N SER A 178 19.92 11.47 -0.20
CA SER A 178 20.59 11.74 -1.48
C SER A 178 22.05 11.34 -1.44
N ARG A 179 22.74 11.61 -0.32
CA ARG A 179 24.15 11.21 -0.14
C ARG A 179 24.29 9.69 -0.01
N MET A 180 23.39 9.01 0.69
CA MET A 180 23.34 7.55 0.79
C MET A 180 23.28 6.87 -0.59
N ILE A 181 22.46 7.41 -1.50
CA ILE A 181 22.38 6.91 -2.89
C ILE A 181 23.74 7.05 -3.57
N THR A 182 24.41 8.19 -3.44
CA THR A 182 25.75 8.41 -4.02
C THR A 182 26.75 7.41 -3.49
N GLU A 183 26.81 7.20 -2.18
CA GLU A 183 27.78 6.31 -1.55
C GLU A 183 27.56 4.84 -1.96
N PHE A 184 26.31 4.35 -1.95
CA PHE A 184 26.02 3.00 -2.44
C PHE A 184 26.23 2.85 -3.95
N ALA A 185 25.96 3.89 -4.76
CA ALA A 185 26.26 3.87 -6.19
C ALA A 185 27.76 3.73 -6.45
N SER A 186 28.61 4.52 -5.75
CA SER A 186 30.07 4.39 -5.81
C SER A 186 30.56 3.00 -5.38
N THR A 187 29.89 2.40 -4.36
CA THR A 187 30.20 1.03 -3.94
C THR A 187 29.96 0.03 -5.08
N VAL A 188 28.78 0.04 -5.72
CA VAL A 188 28.44 -0.93 -6.78
C VAL A 188 29.19 -0.69 -8.10
N GLU A 189 29.74 0.51 -8.28
CA GLU A 189 30.63 0.81 -9.42
C GLU A 189 32.02 0.22 -9.24
N THR A 190 32.55 0.26 -8.02
CA THR A 190 33.90 -0.19 -7.68
C THR A 190 33.95 -1.65 -7.26
N ASP A 191 32.92 -2.15 -6.59
CA ASP A 191 32.71 -3.56 -6.19
C ASP A 191 31.40 -4.11 -6.75
N THR A 192 31.48 -4.69 -7.95
CA THR A 192 30.32 -5.26 -8.66
C THR A 192 29.81 -6.58 -8.06
N LEU A 193 30.49 -7.13 -7.06
CA LEU A 193 30.09 -8.36 -6.36
C LEU A 193 29.40 -8.10 -5.03
N ASN A 194 29.33 -6.86 -4.59
CA ASN A 194 28.70 -6.49 -3.33
C ASN A 194 27.16 -6.54 -3.42
N ARG A 195 26.61 -7.72 -3.17
CA ARG A 195 25.15 -7.98 -3.22
C ARG A 195 24.35 -7.04 -2.31
N GLU A 196 24.88 -6.79 -1.12
CA GLU A 196 24.20 -5.94 -0.13
C GLU A 196 24.13 -4.49 -0.60
N ALA A 197 25.20 -3.95 -1.18
CA ALA A 197 25.19 -2.60 -1.72
C ALA A 197 24.17 -2.43 -2.85
N PHE A 198 24.03 -3.42 -3.75
CA PHE A 198 22.99 -3.40 -4.79
C PHE A 198 21.59 -3.35 -4.20
N SER A 199 21.27 -4.23 -3.23
CA SER A 199 19.96 -4.24 -2.57
C SER A 199 19.67 -2.94 -1.84
N ARG A 200 20.66 -2.39 -1.13
CA ARG A 200 20.51 -1.12 -0.39
C ARG A 200 20.38 0.09 -1.32
N LEU A 201 21.11 0.09 -2.45
CA LEU A 201 20.95 1.12 -3.48
C LEU A 201 19.54 1.08 -4.10
N ALA A 202 19.04 -0.11 -4.44
CA ALA A 202 17.69 -0.28 -4.96
C ALA A 202 16.63 0.18 -3.94
N ALA A 203 16.79 -0.15 -2.66
CA ALA A 203 15.93 0.32 -1.58
C ALA A 203 15.99 1.86 -1.41
N ALA A 204 17.17 2.46 -1.58
CA ALA A 204 17.34 3.90 -1.52
C ALA A 204 16.65 4.62 -2.70
N TYR A 205 16.67 4.03 -3.90
CA TYR A 205 15.90 4.53 -5.04
C TYR A 205 14.41 4.39 -4.85
N LEU A 206 13.95 3.32 -4.18
CA LEU A 206 12.53 3.17 -3.81
C LEU A 206 12.08 4.31 -2.86
N GLU A 207 12.86 4.60 -1.82
CA GLU A 207 12.62 5.75 -0.91
C GLU A 207 12.64 7.11 -1.62
N LYS A 208 13.40 7.22 -2.71
CA LYS A 208 13.50 8.42 -3.54
C LYS A 208 12.43 8.49 -4.65
N GLU A 209 11.56 7.49 -4.73
CA GLU A 209 10.53 7.37 -5.79
C GLU A 209 11.15 7.39 -7.22
N ARG A 210 12.25 6.64 -7.42
CA ARG A 210 12.97 6.55 -8.69
C ARG A 210 12.99 5.11 -9.24
N PRO A 211 11.84 4.55 -9.63
CA PRO A 211 11.74 3.16 -10.08
C PRO A 211 12.57 2.87 -11.34
N ASP A 212 12.78 3.85 -12.23
CA ASP A 212 13.64 3.68 -13.42
C ASP A 212 15.10 3.41 -13.02
N SER A 213 15.63 4.22 -12.08
CA SER A 213 16.99 4.06 -11.57
C SER A 213 17.14 2.74 -10.81
N MET A 214 16.10 2.34 -10.06
CA MET A 214 16.06 1.07 -9.37
C MET A 214 16.14 -0.10 -10.35
N LEU A 215 15.34 -0.12 -11.42
CA LEU A 215 15.39 -1.17 -12.47
C LEU A 215 16.74 -1.23 -13.17
N LEU A 216 17.37 -0.08 -13.46
CA LEU A 216 18.68 -0.04 -14.10
C LEU A 216 19.72 -0.79 -13.26
N VAL A 217 19.77 -0.52 -11.96
CA VAL A 217 20.68 -1.17 -11.00
C VAL A 217 20.36 -2.66 -10.88
N LEU A 218 19.10 -3.03 -10.70
CA LEU A 218 18.67 -4.40 -10.55
C LEU A 218 18.93 -5.25 -11.80
N ASN A 219 18.65 -4.71 -12.98
CA ASN A 219 18.92 -5.40 -14.24
C ASN A 219 20.44 -5.67 -14.45
N ARG A 220 21.30 -4.76 -14.01
CA ARG A 220 22.75 -5.00 -14.02
C ARG A 220 23.13 -6.13 -13.07
N PHE A 221 22.59 -6.11 -11.85
CA PHE A 221 22.88 -7.11 -10.83
C PHE A 221 22.34 -8.51 -11.21
N LEU A 222 21.11 -8.59 -11.71
CA LEU A 222 20.45 -9.84 -12.10
C LEU A 222 21.14 -10.57 -13.28
N ARG A 223 21.99 -9.89 -14.06
CA ARG A 223 22.82 -10.57 -15.07
C ARG A 223 23.84 -11.51 -14.42
N SER A 224 24.39 -11.14 -13.27
CA SER A 224 25.35 -11.95 -12.53
C SER A 224 24.69 -12.89 -11.53
N TYR A 225 23.54 -12.50 -11.00
CA TYR A 225 22.79 -13.23 -9.95
C TYR A 225 21.30 -13.39 -10.32
N PRO A 226 20.97 -14.18 -11.37
CA PRO A 226 19.62 -14.24 -11.92
C PRO A 226 18.56 -14.80 -10.96
N SER A 227 18.96 -15.55 -9.95
CA SER A 227 18.07 -16.15 -8.95
C SER A 227 18.09 -15.46 -7.59
N ASP A 228 18.63 -14.23 -7.52
CA ASP A 228 18.63 -13.47 -6.27
C ASP A 228 17.20 -13.02 -5.92
N LEU A 229 16.68 -13.57 -4.82
CA LEU A 229 15.29 -13.35 -4.39
C LEU A 229 14.98 -11.87 -4.12
N ASP A 230 15.88 -11.16 -3.47
CA ASP A 230 15.64 -9.77 -3.12
C ASP A 230 15.65 -8.88 -4.36
N ALA A 231 16.55 -9.16 -5.29
CA ALA A 231 16.63 -8.43 -6.55
C ALA A 231 15.39 -8.68 -7.45
N VAL A 232 14.91 -9.91 -7.54
CA VAL A 232 13.69 -10.25 -8.28
C VAL A 232 12.46 -9.57 -7.64
N MET A 233 12.31 -9.65 -6.32
CA MET A 233 11.26 -8.98 -5.57
C MET A 233 11.28 -7.47 -5.78
N LEU A 234 12.45 -6.84 -5.68
CA LEU A 234 12.61 -5.40 -5.91
C LEU A 234 12.31 -5.02 -7.36
N GLY A 235 12.61 -5.89 -8.33
CA GLY A 235 12.21 -5.72 -9.73
C GLY A 235 10.70 -5.71 -9.92
N ALA A 236 9.99 -6.65 -9.28
CA ALA A 236 8.53 -6.68 -9.28
C ALA A 236 7.92 -5.40 -8.67
N ILE A 237 8.49 -4.92 -7.56
CA ILE A 237 8.10 -3.67 -6.92
C ILE A 237 8.32 -2.47 -7.87
N ALA A 238 9.48 -2.40 -8.51
CA ALA A 238 9.79 -1.29 -9.42
C ALA A 238 8.86 -1.23 -10.63
N TYR A 239 8.49 -2.37 -11.22
CA TYR A 239 7.49 -2.41 -12.28
C TYR A 239 6.11 -1.97 -11.80
N HIS A 240 5.72 -2.35 -10.57
CA HIS A 240 4.48 -1.90 -9.97
C HIS A 240 4.45 -0.37 -9.79
N GLU A 241 5.55 0.23 -9.30
CA GLU A 241 5.69 1.70 -9.16
C GLU A 241 5.55 2.44 -10.50
N GLN A 242 5.89 1.79 -11.60
CA GLN A 242 5.72 2.34 -12.95
C GLN A 242 4.30 2.12 -13.52
N GLY A 243 3.39 1.48 -12.79
CA GLY A 243 2.08 1.07 -13.29
C GLY A 243 2.13 -0.08 -14.31
N LYS A 244 3.28 -0.75 -14.45
CA LYS A 244 3.49 -1.89 -15.35
C LYS A 244 3.10 -3.20 -14.66
N TYR A 245 1.81 -3.37 -14.37
CA TYR A 245 1.30 -4.46 -13.53
C TYR A 245 1.53 -5.84 -14.13
N GLU A 246 1.47 -6.00 -15.45
CA GLU A 246 1.76 -7.27 -16.12
C GLU A 246 3.22 -7.71 -15.94
N GLN A 247 4.18 -6.78 -16.06
CA GLN A 247 5.59 -7.06 -15.83
C GLN A 247 5.84 -7.33 -14.35
N SER A 248 5.19 -6.58 -13.46
CA SER A 248 5.23 -6.82 -12.02
C SER A 248 4.75 -8.25 -11.69
N SER A 249 3.62 -8.68 -12.26
CA SER A 249 3.08 -10.04 -12.06
C SER A 249 4.08 -11.12 -12.48
N LYS A 250 4.71 -10.98 -13.65
CA LYS A 250 5.72 -11.94 -14.14
C LYS A 250 6.92 -12.07 -13.20
N GLU A 251 7.40 -10.94 -12.64
CA GLU A 251 8.50 -10.98 -11.67
C GLU A 251 8.04 -11.55 -10.32
N TRP A 252 6.79 -11.35 -9.90
CA TRP A 252 6.24 -12.02 -8.72
C TRP A 252 6.11 -13.53 -8.92
N ASP A 253 5.66 -14.00 -10.08
CA ASP A 253 5.61 -15.43 -10.41
C ASP A 253 7.01 -16.03 -10.34
N ARG A 254 8.00 -15.33 -10.89
CA ARG A 254 9.42 -15.72 -10.80
C ARG A 254 9.90 -15.76 -9.34
N PHE A 255 9.59 -14.75 -8.53
CA PHE A 255 9.92 -14.73 -7.10
C PHE A 255 9.35 -15.94 -6.37
N PHE A 256 8.05 -16.22 -6.56
CA PHE A 256 7.40 -17.37 -5.91
C PHE A 256 7.89 -18.73 -6.40
N SER A 257 8.41 -18.83 -7.62
CA SER A 257 9.06 -20.03 -8.11
C SER A 257 10.42 -20.32 -7.47
N LEU A 258 11.07 -19.28 -6.96
CA LEU A 258 12.42 -19.36 -6.37
C LEU A 258 12.40 -19.44 -4.83
N CYS A 259 11.37 -18.92 -4.17
CA CYS A 259 11.33 -18.86 -2.72
C CYS A 259 10.74 -20.12 -2.08
N ASP A 260 11.06 -20.35 -0.80
CA ASP A 260 10.54 -21.46 -0.01
C ASP A 260 9.08 -21.24 0.44
N ALA A 261 8.43 -22.31 0.92
CA ALA A 261 7.05 -22.26 1.38
C ALA A 261 6.82 -21.33 2.58
N ALA A 262 7.82 -21.14 3.44
CA ALA A 262 7.72 -20.23 4.57
C ALA A 262 7.64 -18.76 4.09
N THR A 263 8.50 -18.40 3.16
CA THR A 263 8.48 -17.07 2.50
C THR A 263 7.17 -16.85 1.74
N GLN A 264 6.72 -17.84 0.95
CA GLN A 264 5.40 -17.77 0.29
C GLN A 264 4.27 -17.52 1.29
N GLY A 265 4.32 -18.19 2.46
CA GLY A 265 3.36 -18.03 3.53
C GLY A 265 3.28 -16.60 4.07
N VAL A 266 4.41 -15.91 4.18
CA VAL A 266 4.45 -14.50 4.61
C VAL A 266 3.75 -13.58 3.60
N PHE A 267 4.06 -13.73 2.31
CA PHE A 267 3.48 -12.90 1.25
C PHE A 267 1.98 -13.16 1.03
N ASN A 268 1.50 -14.36 1.35
CA ASN A 268 0.10 -14.75 1.19
C ASN A 268 -0.72 -14.60 2.49
N ASP A 269 -0.14 -14.10 3.58
CA ASP A 269 -0.85 -13.90 4.85
C ASP A 269 -1.77 -12.68 4.79
N ILE A 270 -3.07 -12.93 4.80
CA ILE A 270 -4.12 -11.90 4.81
C ILE A 270 -4.57 -11.50 6.23
N SER A 271 -3.95 -12.03 7.28
CA SER A 271 -4.41 -11.86 8.66
C SER A 271 -4.49 -10.40 9.10
N LEU A 272 -3.63 -9.53 8.57
CA LEU A 272 -3.64 -8.08 8.82
C LEU A 272 -4.78 -7.36 8.06
N LEU A 273 -5.29 -7.93 6.97
CA LEU A 273 -6.21 -7.29 6.04
C LEU A 273 -7.68 -7.60 6.34
N ILE A 274 -7.95 -8.50 7.28
CA ILE A 274 -9.31 -8.92 7.66
C ILE A 274 -9.63 -8.47 9.08
N THR A 275 -10.94 -8.19 9.33
CA THR A 275 -11.41 -7.79 10.67
C THR A 275 -11.12 -8.88 11.72
N PRO A 276 -11.02 -8.52 13.01
CA PRO A 276 -10.77 -9.51 14.07
C PRO A 276 -11.80 -10.65 14.10
N GLN A 277 -13.07 -10.37 13.81
CA GLN A 277 -14.13 -11.39 13.74
C GLN A 277 -13.90 -12.35 12.57
N ARG A 278 -13.57 -11.81 11.37
CA ARG A 278 -13.24 -12.64 10.20
C ARG A 278 -11.98 -13.46 10.44
N ARG A 279 -10.95 -12.89 11.11
CA ARG A 279 -9.71 -13.58 11.49
C ARG A 279 -9.99 -14.76 12.42
N LYS A 280 -10.87 -14.58 13.42
CA LYS A 280 -11.28 -15.67 14.32
C LYS A 280 -11.98 -16.81 13.58
N LYS A 281 -12.83 -16.49 12.60
CA LYS A 281 -13.45 -17.50 11.71
C LYS A 281 -12.39 -18.19 10.83
N PHE A 282 -11.54 -17.43 10.16
CA PHE A 282 -10.50 -17.94 9.27
C PHE A 282 -9.57 -18.94 9.97
N LYS A 283 -9.14 -18.66 11.21
CA LYS A 283 -8.28 -19.56 11.97
C LYS A 283 -8.90 -20.95 12.20
N ARG A 284 -10.23 -21.05 12.23
CA ARG A 284 -10.98 -22.29 12.51
C ARG A 284 -11.27 -23.12 11.26
N LEU A 285 -11.05 -22.58 10.09
CA LEU A 285 -11.28 -23.26 8.81
C LEU A 285 -10.23 -24.36 8.60
N ASP A 286 -10.63 -25.43 7.94
CA ASP A 286 -9.71 -26.43 7.37
C ASP A 286 -8.91 -25.86 6.20
N LYS A 287 -7.98 -26.61 5.65
CA LYS A 287 -7.10 -26.18 4.57
C LYS A 287 -7.87 -25.74 3.33
N ALA A 288 -8.82 -26.55 2.86
CA ALA A 288 -9.58 -26.28 1.63
C ALA A 288 -10.46 -25.03 1.79
N ALA A 289 -11.14 -24.90 2.94
CA ALA A 289 -11.95 -23.72 3.26
C ALA A 289 -11.10 -22.45 3.41
N LYS A 290 -9.86 -22.54 3.95
CA LYS A 290 -8.91 -21.41 3.97
C LYS A 290 -8.50 -20.97 2.57
N GLU A 291 -8.15 -21.90 1.70
CA GLU A 291 -7.79 -21.61 0.31
C GLU A 291 -8.95 -20.95 -0.43
N GLN A 292 -10.18 -21.45 -0.26
CA GLN A 292 -11.37 -20.84 -0.83
C GLN A 292 -11.63 -19.45 -0.25
N PHE A 293 -11.49 -19.27 1.07
CA PHE A 293 -11.64 -17.97 1.72
C PHE A 293 -10.67 -16.93 1.16
N VAL A 294 -9.38 -17.29 1.02
CA VAL A 294 -8.33 -16.41 0.47
C VAL A 294 -8.65 -16.05 -0.99
N ARG A 295 -9.06 -17.03 -1.81
CA ARG A 295 -9.45 -16.80 -3.20
C ARG A 295 -10.61 -15.81 -3.31
N THR A 296 -11.70 -16.06 -2.56
CA THR A 296 -12.88 -15.19 -2.52
C THR A 296 -12.52 -13.79 -2.00
N PHE A 297 -11.64 -13.71 -0.99
CA PHE A 297 -11.18 -12.45 -0.44
C PHE A 297 -10.49 -11.58 -1.51
N TRP A 298 -9.52 -12.16 -2.23
CA TRP A 298 -8.78 -11.42 -3.25
C TRP A 298 -9.64 -11.05 -4.46
N LYS A 299 -10.47 -11.98 -4.94
CA LYS A 299 -11.39 -11.68 -6.04
C LYS A 299 -12.40 -10.59 -5.66
N GLY A 300 -12.87 -10.58 -4.41
CA GLY A 300 -13.77 -9.54 -3.92
C GLY A 300 -13.13 -8.13 -3.89
N LEU A 301 -11.83 -8.05 -3.68
CA LEU A 301 -11.06 -6.81 -3.65
C LEU A 301 -10.45 -6.41 -5.00
N ASP A 302 -10.59 -7.24 -6.01
CA ASP A 302 -10.10 -7.00 -7.37
C ASP A 302 -10.69 -5.69 -7.93
N PRO A 303 -9.88 -4.70 -8.31
CA PRO A 303 -10.39 -3.44 -8.86
C PRO A 303 -10.86 -3.60 -10.33
N THR A 304 -10.32 -4.59 -11.05
CA THR A 304 -10.62 -4.83 -12.47
C THR A 304 -11.00 -6.29 -12.73
N PRO A 305 -12.09 -6.82 -12.11
CA PRO A 305 -12.37 -8.26 -12.13
C PRO A 305 -12.77 -8.80 -13.51
N THR A 306 -12.88 -7.97 -14.52
CA THR A 306 -13.04 -8.39 -15.92
C THR A 306 -11.71 -8.83 -16.56
N THR A 307 -10.57 -8.46 -15.96
CA THR A 307 -9.22 -8.87 -16.41
C THR A 307 -8.75 -10.13 -15.68
N GLU A 308 -7.71 -10.79 -16.19
CA GLU A 308 -7.09 -11.94 -15.53
C GLU A 308 -6.23 -11.51 -14.33
N LEU A 309 -5.64 -10.32 -14.42
CA LEU A 309 -4.76 -9.76 -13.41
C LEU A 309 -5.56 -9.24 -12.22
N ASN A 310 -5.04 -9.45 -11.02
CA ASN A 310 -5.60 -8.86 -9.81
C ASN A 310 -4.58 -7.91 -9.19
N GLU A 311 -4.73 -6.63 -9.46
CA GLU A 311 -3.78 -5.59 -9.04
C GLU A 311 -3.75 -5.43 -7.50
N ARG A 312 -4.84 -5.80 -6.82
CA ARG A 312 -4.88 -5.74 -5.36
C ARG A 312 -3.98 -6.78 -4.68
N ILE A 313 -3.80 -7.95 -5.29
CA ILE A 313 -2.81 -8.94 -4.82
C ILE A 313 -1.40 -8.42 -5.05
N LEU A 314 -1.11 -7.89 -6.24
CA LEU A 314 0.20 -7.32 -6.56
C LEU A 314 0.57 -6.20 -5.57
N GLU A 315 -0.39 -5.33 -5.24
CA GLU A 315 -0.19 -4.29 -4.23
C GLU A 315 0.09 -4.87 -2.85
N HIS A 316 -0.57 -5.96 -2.47
CA HIS A 316 -0.29 -6.61 -1.19
C HIS A 316 1.14 -7.16 -1.15
N TRP A 317 1.56 -7.89 -2.16
CA TRP A 317 2.92 -8.43 -2.24
C TRP A 317 3.95 -7.31 -2.26
N ARG A 318 3.68 -6.24 -3.02
CA ARG A 318 4.49 -5.02 -3.01
C ARG A 318 4.66 -4.46 -1.60
N ARG A 319 3.58 -4.28 -0.85
CA ARG A 319 3.61 -3.74 0.53
C ARG A 319 4.40 -4.64 1.48
N VAL A 320 4.23 -5.96 1.39
CA VAL A 320 5.00 -6.92 2.17
C VAL A 320 6.49 -6.85 1.80
N GLY A 321 6.81 -6.83 0.52
CA GLY A 321 8.19 -6.71 0.03
C GLY A 321 8.86 -5.40 0.47
N ILE A 322 8.17 -4.27 0.34
CA ILE A 322 8.66 -2.97 0.81
C ILE A 322 8.88 -2.99 2.32
N SER A 323 7.95 -3.58 3.09
CA SER A 323 8.10 -3.66 4.54
C SER A 323 9.33 -4.50 4.94
N LYS A 324 9.60 -5.60 4.21
CA LYS A 324 10.83 -6.39 4.38
C LYS A 324 12.08 -5.54 4.17
N VAL A 325 12.13 -4.76 3.11
CA VAL A 325 13.34 -4.01 2.71
C VAL A 325 13.57 -2.79 3.59
N LEU A 326 12.52 -2.02 3.91
CA LEU A 326 12.68 -0.74 4.59
C LEU A 326 12.65 -0.83 6.11
N PHE A 327 11.90 -1.79 6.67
CA PHE A 327 11.61 -1.82 8.11
C PHE A 327 12.19 -3.03 8.86
N THR A 328 12.90 -3.94 8.18
CA THR A 328 13.66 -4.98 8.89
C THR A 328 14.72 -4.34 9.79
N VAL A 329 14.80 -4.83 11.03
CA VAL A 329 15.72 -4.33 12.05
C VAL A 329 16.84 -5.34 12.24
N ASP A 330 18.00 -5.06 11.65
CA ASP A 330 19.15 -5.97 11.67
C ASP A 330 19.62 -6.25 13.11
N ALA A 331 19.52 -5.28 14.02
CA ALA A 331 19.99 -5.40 15.40
C ALA A 331 19.19 -6.41 16.26
N SER A 332 17.88 -6.52 16.04
CA SER A 332 17.00 -7.46 16.75
C SER A 332 16.62 -8.69 15.91
N GLY A 333 16.93 -8.68 14.61
CA GLY A 333 16.45 -9.68 13.66
C GLY A 333 14.94 -9.61 13.42
N THR A 334 14.26 -8.51 13.82
CA THR A 334 12.82 -8.35 13.64
C THR A 334 12.50 -8.13 12.17
N PRO A 335 11.72 -9.03 11.52
CA PRO A 335 11.32 -8.84 10.13
C PRO A 335 10.46 -7.61 9.95
N GLY A 336 10.66 -6.87 8.86
CA GLY A 336 10.00 -5.59 8.60
C GLY A 336 8.48 -5.63 8.66
N TRP A 337 7.86 -6.72 8.19
CA TRP A 337 6.40 -6.92 8.24
C TRP A 337 5.83 -7.14 9.65
N ARG A 338 6.67 -7.29 10.69
CA ARG A 338 6.29 -7.40 12.11
C ARG A 338 6.55 -6.12 12.90
N THR A 339 7.15 -5.10 12.29
CA THR A 339 7.34 -3.80 12.91
C THR A 339 6.07 -2.96 12.80
N GLY A 340 5.90 -1.96 13.66
CA GLY A 340 4.75 -1.06 13.59
C GLY A 340 4.59 -0.39 12.22
N PRO A 341 5.64 0.26 11.66
CA PRO A 341 5.57 0.85 10.33
C PRO A 341 5.30 -0.17 9.21
N GLY A 342 5.90 -1.37 9.29
CA GLY A 342 5.67 -2.42 8.31
C GLY A 342 4.22 -2.93 8.32
N GLU A 343 3.63 -3.13 9.49
CA GLU A 343 2.22 -3.51 9.61
C GLU A 343 1.29 -2.41 9.07
N ALA A 344 1.54 -1.14 9.41
CA ALA A 344 0.75 -0.02 8.89
C ALA A 344 0.86 0.11 7.37
N LEU A 345 2.06 -0.08 6.81
CA LEU A 345 2.28 -0.11 5.36
C LEU A 345 1.48 -1.22 4.68
N ILE A 346 1.50 -2.45 5.21
CA ILE A 346 0.76 -3.58 4.65
C ILE A 346 -0.74 -3.28 4.65
N ARG A 347 -1.27 -2.68 5.70
CA ARG A 347 -2.69 -2.33 5.82
C ARG A 347 -3.09 -1.20 4.89
N TYR A 348 -2.41 -0.07 4.95
CA TYR A 348 -2.87 1.20 4.40
C TYR A 348 -1.98 1.79 3.31
N GLY A 349 -0.84 1.15 2.97
CA GLY A 349 0.14 1.70 2.04
C GLY A 349 1.00 2.79 2.67
N PHE A 350 1.72 3.55 1.83
CA PHE A 350 2.46 4.70 2.30
C PHE A 350 1.52 5.82 2.75
N PRO A 351 1.86 6.53 3.84
CA PRO A 351 1.10 7.71 4.27
C PRO A 351 1.28 8.86 3.28
N LYS A 352 0.33 9.81 3.28
CA LYS A 352 0.46 11.05 2.50
C LYS A 352 1.61 11.94 2.96
N ASN A 353 1.91 11.90 4.27
CA ASN A 353 3.04 12.61 4.85
C ASN A 353 3.67 11.78 5.97
N ARG A 354 5.00 11.90 6.11
CA ARG A 354 5.80 11.28 7.17
C ARG A 354 6.52 12.39 7.93
N GLU A 355 6.29 12.48 9.21
CA GLU A 355 6.93 13.43 10.11
C GLU A 355 7.87 12.70 11.06
N PHE A 356 9.10 13.20 11.19
CA PHE A 356 10.09 12.71 12.14
C PHE A 356 10.22 13.73 13.26
N SER A 357 10.01 13.31 14.49
CA SER A 357 10.09 14.14 15.68
C SER A 357 10.96 13.49 16.75
N PHE A 358 11.48 14.32 17.65
CA PHE A 358 12.27 13.88 18.80
C PHE A 358 11.62 14.22 20.14
N THR A 359 10.45 14.85 20.11
CA THR A 359 9.83 15.35 21.34
C THR A 359 8.42 14.81 21.45
N LEU A 360 8.16 14.02 22.47
CA LEU A 360 6.82 13.51 22.77
C LEU A 360 6.07 14.37 23.82
N GLU A 361 6.79 15.06 24.69
CA GLU A 361 6.22 16.00 25.67
C GLU A 361 7.28 16.95 26.20
N GLU A 362 6.90 18.17 26.56
CA GLU A 362 7.76 19.17 27.22
C GLU A 362 8.31 18.73 28.59
N THR A 363 7.77 17.63 29.13
CA THR A 363 8.14 17.09 30.46
C THR A 363 9.03 15.85 30.40
N ALA A 364 9.30 15.27 29.22
CA ALA A 364 10.11 14.07 29.10
C ALA A 364 11.61 14.39 29.14
N ALA A 365 12.30 13.90 30.14
CA ALA A 365 13.76 14.01 30.29
C ALA A 365 14.54 13.29 29.18
N LEU A 366 13.90 12.53 28.31
CA LEU A 366 14.47 11.79 27.18
C LEU A 366 13.64 12.02 25.93
N SER A 367 14.25 12.65 24.94
CA SER A 367 13.71 12.80 23.60
C SER A 367 13.90 11.49 22.83
N LEU A 368 12.80 10.77 22.54
CA LEU A 368 12.83 9.52 21.77
C LEU A 368 12.52 9.78 20.30
N PRO A 369 13.20 9.07 19.37
CA PRO A 369 12.84 9.15 17.94
C PRO A 369 11.39 8.71 17.75
N THR A 370 10.60 9.59 17.14
CA THR A 370 9.18 9.39 16.85
C THR A 370 8.93 9.59 15.38
N LEU A 371 8.16 8.68 14.77
CA LEU A 371 7.72 8.74 13.39
C LEU A 371 6.20 8.84 13.38
N ILE A 372 5.64 9.88 12.79
CA ILE A 372 4.20 10.09 12.67
C ILE A 372 3.82 9.98 11.19
N TRP A 373 2.86 9.11 10.92
CA TRP A 373 2.32 8.88 9.59
C TRP A 373 0.92 9.42 9.48
N HIS A 374 0.70 10.32 8.51
CA HIS A 374 -0.58 10.97 8.24
C HIS A 374 -1.25 10.32 7.04
N TYR A 375 -2.42 9.74 7.27
CA TYR A 375 -3.28 9.12 6.27
C TYR A 375 -4.54 9.94 6.03
N SER A 376 -5.15 9.75 4.87
CA SER A 376 -6.49 10.23 4.57
C SER A 376 -7.13 9.28 3.58
N ASP A 377 -8.31 8.78 3.92
CA ASP A 377 -9.13 7.93 3.05
C ASP A 377 -10.60 8.41 3.06
N GLU A 378 -11.52 7.62 2.49
CA GLU A 378 -12.93 7.95 2.38
C GLU A 378 -13.63 8.16 3.76
N GLU A 379 -13.13 7.53 4.82
CA GLU A 379 -13.65 7.70 6.19
C GLU A 379 -13.09 8.94 6.89
N GLY A 380 -12.10 9.60 6.29
CA GLY A 380 -11.46 10.80 6.80
C GLY A 380 -9.98 10.64 7.17
N PRO A 381 -9.35 11.70 7.69
CA PRO A 381 -7.96 11.67 8.09
C PRO A 381 -7.74 10.88 9.38
N PHE A 382 -6.61 10.16 9.47
CA PHE A 382 -6.13 9.53 10.70
C PHE A 382 -4.61 9.51 10.75
N GLU A 383 -4.07 9.36 11.96
CA GLU A 383 -2.63 9.37 12.22
C GLU A 383 -2.20 8.10 12.94
N VAL A 384 -0.96 7.70 12.67
CA VAL A 384 -0.30 6.59 13.35
C VAL A 384 1.07 7.04 13.80
N ALA A 385 1.34 6.95 15.10
CA ALA A 385 2.63 7.29 15.67
C ALA A 385 3.41 6.04 16.06
N PHE A 386 4.72 6.07 15.83
CA PHE A 386 5.66 5.01 16.19
C PHE A 386 6.83 5.61 16.96
N VAL A 387 7.33 4.89 17.95
CA VAL A 387 8.45 5.31 18.80
C VAL A 387 9.52 4.24 18.85
N ASP A 388 10.77 4.64 18.74
CA ASP A 388 11.94 3.80 18.98
C ASP A 388 12.38 3.90 20.46
N TYR A 389 11.74 3.12 21.33
CA TYR A 389 12.00 3.12 22.77
C TYR A 389 13.40 2.66 23.15
N ALA A 390 13.99 1.77 22.37
CA ALA A 390 15.30 1.16 22.65
C ALA A 390 16.46 1.86 21.89
N LEU A 391 16.19 2.91 21.12
CA LEU A 391 17.18 3.56 20.24
C LEU A 391 17.87 2.57 19.27
N SER A 392 17.17 1.46 18.97
CA SER A 392 17.64 0.36 18.14
C SER A 392 17.35 0.53 16.65
N GLY A 393 16.48 1.46 16.28
CA GLY A 393 15.86 1.60 14.96
C GLY A 393 14.58 0.79 14.82
N GLU A 394 14.11 0.11 15.87
CA GLU A 394 12.86 -0.62 15.90
C GLU A 394 11.72 0.29 16.39
N PHE A 395 10.94 0.80 15.45
CA PHE A 395 9.79 1.63 15.74
C PHE A 395 8.58 0.75 16.06
N GLN A 396 8.02 0.94 17.26
CA GLN A 396 6.81 0.26 17.75
C GLN A 396 5.65 1.25 17.80
N TYR A 397 4.41 0.76 17.78
CA TYR A 397 3.24 1.62 17.96
C TYR A 397 3.33 2.41 19.27
N PHE A 398 3.02 3.69 19.16
CA PHE A 398 2.97 4.55 20.34
C PHE A 398 1.62 4.37 21.05
N GLU A 399 1.67 3.78 22.23
CA GLU A 399 0.50 3.57 23.09
C GLU A 399 0.44 4.66 24.15
N PHE A 400 -0.31 5.75 23.90
CA PHE A 400 -0.41 6.86 24.85
C PHE A 400 -1.43 6.66 25.96
N THR A 401 -2.43 5.79 25.77
CA THR A 401 -3.50 5.59 26.73
C THR A 401 -4.03 4.16 26.71
N ARG A 402 -4.68 3.73 27.83
CA ARG A 402 -5.45 2.47 27.88
C ARG A 402 -6.75 2.50 27.05
N LEU A 403 -7.06 3.62 26.39
CA LEU A 403 -8.24 3.77 25.55
C LEU A 403 -7.90 3.48 24.08
N PRO A 404 -8.80 2.82 23.33
CA PRO A 404 -8.59 2.58 21.92
C PRO A 404 -8.36 3.89 21.15
N THR A 405 -7.26 3.97 20.42
CA THR A 405 -6.92 5.10 19.56
C THR A 405 -7.84 5.15 18.32
N ALA A 406 -7.78 6.23 17.56
CA ALA A 406 -8.44 6.31 16.26
C ALA A 406 -7.95 5.19 15.32
N PHE A 407 -6.64 4.88 15.38
CA PHE A 407 -6.03 3.81 14.61
C PHE A 407 -6.54 2.41 15.04
N ASP A 408 -6.72 2.15 16.34
CA ASP A 408 -7.28 0.88 16.81
C ASP A 408 -8.70 0.66 16.29
N ARG A 409 -9.53 1.71 16.33
CA ARG A 409 -10.87 1.67 15.74
C ARG A 409 -10.81 1.43 14.25
N LYS A 410 -9.92 2.12 13.54
CA LYS A 410 -9.71 1.94 12.10
C LYS A 410 -9.33 0.51 11.77
N THR A 411 -8.33 -0.07 12.46
CA THR A 411 -7.91 -1.46 12.23
C THR A 411 -8.98 -2.49 12.56
N TYR A 412 -9.91 -2.15 13.47
CA TYR A 412 -11.02 -3.04 13.84
C TYR A 412 -12.12 -3.10 12.78
N TYR A 413 -12.53 -1.95 12.23
CA TYR A 413 -13.64 -1.86 11.28
C TYR A 413 -13.19 -1.88 9.82
N SER A 414 -12.12 -1.16 9.50
CA SER A 414 -11.57 -0.99 8.16
C SER A 414 -10.08 -1.36 8.14
N PRO A 415 -9.74 -2.67 8.27
CA PRO A 415 -8.37 -3.14 8.52
C PRO A 415 -7.40 -2.92 7.37
N THR A 416 -7.87 -2.54 6.19
CA THR A 416 -7.05 -2.26 5.01
C THR A 416 -7.71 -1.22 4.12
N SER A 417 -6.90 -0.43 3.42
CA SER A 417 -7.35 0.44 2.33
C SER A 417 -6.47 0.24 1.09
N TYR A 418 -7.06 0.50 -0.06
CA TYR A 418 -6.37 0.47 -1.34
C TYR A 418 -7.12 1.34 -2.34
N GLU A 419 -6.41 2.26 -2.93
CA GLU A 419 -6.87 3.07 -4.04
C GLU A 419 -6.06 2.69 -5.28
N HIS A 420 -6.74 2.17 -6.30
CA HIS A 420 -6.09 1.72 -7.51
C HIS A 420 -5.88 2.88 -8.49
N ASN A 421 -4.67 2.99 -9.03
CA ASN A 421 -4.39 3.91 -10.12
C ASN A 421 -4.69 3.23 -11.47
N TYR A 422 -5.82 3.54 -12.07
CA TYR A 422 -6.23 2.96 -13.35
C TYR A 422 -5.45 3.52 -14.57
N GLY A 423 -4.67 4.58 -14.38
CA GLY A 423 -3.98 5.24 -15.50
C GLY A 423 -4.93 5.91 -16.50
N ALA A 424 -6.23 5.96 -16.19
CA ALA A 424 -7.28 6.53 -17.02
C ALA A 424 -8.32 7.23 -16.14
N GLN A 425 -9.09 8.15 -16.72
CA GLN A 425 -10.25 8.70 -16.03
C GLN A 425 -11.31 7.61 -15.86
N VAL A 426 -11.74 7.36 -14.62
CA VAL A 426 -12.69 6.31 -14.31
C VAL A 426 -14.07 6.89 -14.02
N PHE A 427 -15.11 6.22 -14.52
CA PHE A 427 -16.50 6.52 -14.20
C PHE A 427 -17.27 5.24 -13.85
N HIS A 428 -18.38 5.38 -13.14
CA HIS A 428 -19.25 4.27 -12.83
C HIS A 428 -20.38 4.17 -13.84
N ASN A 429 -20.52 2.99 -14.49
CA ASN A 429 -21.67 2.70 -15.32
C ASN A 429 -22.93 2.57 -14.45
N LEU A 430 -24.03 3.11 -14.90
CA LEU A 430 -25.33 2.85 -14.30
C LEU A 430 -25.74 1.39 -14.56
N PHE A 431 -26.35 0.75 -13.58
CA PHE A 431 -26.65 -0.66 -13.68
C PHE A 431 -28.02 -1.00 -13.10
N ALA A 432 -28.79 -1.77 -13.85
CA ALA A 432 -30.03 -2.39 -13.38
C ALA A 432 -30.15 -3.80 -13.95
N ASN A 433 -31.00 -4.61 -13.31
CA ASN A 433 -31.32 -5.97 -13.75
C ASN A 433 -32.78 -6.28 -13.52
N ALA A 434 -33.31 -7.25 -14.27
CA ALA A 434 -34.63 -7.80 -14.06
C ALA A 434 -34.70 -9.25 -14.57
N GLY A 435 -35.32 -10.14 -13.77
CA GLY A 435 -35.50 -11.55 -14.08
C GLY A 435 -36.92 -11.85 -14.64
N PHE A 436 -36.95 -12.58 -15.75
CA PHE A 436 -38.18 -12.97 -16.44
C PHE A 436 -38.25 -14.48 -16.63
N LEU A 437 -39.46 -15.07 -16.45
CA LEU A 437 -39.67 -16.49 -16.71
C LEU A 437 -39.71 -16.74 -18.23
N ARG A 438 -38.95 -17.72 -18.69
CA ARG A 438 -38.94 -18.21 -20.09
C ARG A 438 -38.98 -19.74 -20.10
N ASP A 439 -39.15 -20.34 -21.27
CA ASP A 439 -39.23 -21.79 -21.42
C ASP A 439 -38.03 -22.53 -20.84
N SER A 440 -36.85 -21.96 -20.95
CA SER A 440 -35.58 -22.50 -20.43
C SER A 440 -35.28 -22.22 -18.95
N GLY A 441 -36.16 -21.44 -18.26
CA GLY A 441 -35.95 -21.03 -16.87
C GLY A 441 -36.03 -19.50 -16.69
N VAL A 442 -35.35 -18.97 -15.67
CA VAL A 442 -35.27 -17.53 -15.47
C VAL A 442 -34.22 -16.95 -16.42
N ARG A 443 -34.63 -15.99 -17.23
CA ARG A 443 -33.75 -15.16 -18.05
C ARG A 443 -33.54 -13.86 -17.32
N GLU A 444 -32.30 -13.62 -16.92
CA GLU A 444 -31.86 -12.37 -16.31
C GLU A 444 -31.45 -11.39 -17.39
N GLU A 445 -32.03 -10.22 -17.38
CA GLU A 445 -31.70 -9.11 -18.26
C GLU A 445 -30.93 -8.05 -17.48
N LEU A 446 -29.79 -7.66 -18.00
CA LEU A 446 -28.89 -6.66 -17.43
C LEU A 446 -28.93 -5.41 -18.31
N TYR A 447 -29.11 -4.26 -17.68
CA TYR A 447 -29.18 -2.96 -18.34
C TYR A 447 -28.03 -2.11 -17.86
N VAL A 448 -27.15 -1.73 -18.78
CA VAL A 448 -25.96 -0.93 -18.50
C VAL A 448 -26.11 0.44 -19.15
N GLY A 449 -26.14 1.48 -18.33
CA GLY A 449 -26.21 2.88 -18.77
C GLY A 449 -24.83 3.50 -18.71
N ILE A 450 -24.38 4.09 -19.82
CA ILE A 450 -23.09 4.75 -19.96
C ILE A 450 -23.35 6.21 -20.28
N PRO A 451 -22.92 7.18 -19.42
CA PRO A 451 -23.10 8.58 -19.70
C PRO A 451 -22.37 8.97 -21.01
N LEU A 452 -23.06 9.63 -21.92
CA LEU A 452 -22.52 9.99 -23.26
C LEU A 452 -21.33 10.95 -23.18
N GLU A 453 -21.21 11.71 -22.11
CA GLU A 453 -20.09 12.60 -21.85
C GLU A 453 -18.76 11.86 -21.62
N ASN A 454 -18.84 10.60 -21.20
CA ASN A 454 -17.70 9.76 -20.86
C ASN A 454 -17.22 8.89 -22.03
N VAL A 455 -17.89 8.95 -23.18
CA VAL A 455 -17.55 8.16 -24.38
C VAL A 455 -17.45 9.06 -25.59
N THR A 456 -16.43 8.85 -26.42
CA THR A 456 -16.22 9.62 -27.64
C THR A 456 -17.42 9.49 -28.59
N LYS A 457 -17.94 10.61 -29.05
CA LYS A 457 -19.02 10.63 -30.04
C LYS A 457 -18.54 10.00 -31.34
N GLY A 458 -19.26 9.06 -31.91
CA GLY A 458 -18.93 8.44 -33.17
C GLY A 458 -19.21 6.93 -33.21
N ASP A 459 -18.25 6.19 -33.69
CA ASP A 459 -18.35 4.75 -33.92
C ASP A 459 -18.25 3.93 -32.61
N TRP A 460 -19.35 3.75 -31.91
CA TRP A 460 -19.43 2.94 -30.69
C TRP A 460 -19.18 1.45 -30.95
N GLY A 461 -19.25 0.99 -32.20
CA GLY A 461 -18.82 -0.34 -32.59
C GLY A 461 -17.34 -0.64 -32.37
N LYS A 462 -16.53 0.41 -32.08
CA LYS A 462 -15.12 0.26 -31.73
C LYS A 462 -14.80 0.35 -30.23
N VAL A 463 -15.78 0.67 -29.39
CA VAL A 463 -15.57 0.79 -27.94
C VAL A 463 -15.74 -0.58 -27.30
N PRO A 464 -14.66 -1.20 -26.79
CA PRO A 464 -14.73 -2.49 -26.09
C PRO A 464 -15.63 -2.44 -24.87
N PHE A 465 -16.45 -3.47 -24.74
CA PHE A 465 -17.35 -3.69 -23.61
C PHE A 465 -17.22 -5.12 -23.13
N GLU A 466 -16.99 -5.30 -21.84
CA GLU A 466 -16.93 -6.60 -21.17
C GLU A 466 -17.94 -6.70 -20.05
N ALA A 467 -18.58 -7.86 -19.94
CA ALA A 467 -19.44 -8.25 -18.82
C ALA A 467 -19.06 -9.65 -18.36
N VAL A 468 -18.78 -9.81 -17.09
CA VAL A 468 -18.45 -11.11 -16.49
C VAL A 468 -19.38 -11.38 -15.32
N ILE A 469 -19.96 -12.58 -15.28
CA ILE A 469 -20.82 -13.04 -14.20
C ILE A 469 -20.07 -14.08 -13.38
N PHE A 470 -20.03 -13.84 -12.08
CA PHE A 470 -19.44 -14.75 -11.09
C PHE A 470 -20.53 -15.27 -10.15
N ASP A 471 -20.33 -16.49 -9.66
CA ASP A 471 -21.08 -17.01 -8.52
C ASP A 471 -20.65 -16.35 -7.20
N SER A 472 -21.28 -16.72 -6.09
CA SER A 472 -20.97 -16.21 -4.75
C SER A 472 -19.56 -16.59 -4.25
N LEU A 473 -18.89 -17.52 -4.92
CA LEU A 473 -17.53 -17.98 -4.66
C LEU A 473 -16.51 -17.38 -5.64
N TRP A 474 -16.97 -16.46 -6.50
CA TRP A 474 -16.15 -15.82 -7.54
C TRP A 474 -15.63 -16.77 -8.62
N ASN A 475 -16.35 -17.89 -8.88
CA ASN A 475 -16.11 -18.67 -10.08
C ASN A 475 -16.80 -17.96 -11.26
N GLU A 476 -16.07 -17.80 -12.36
CA GLU A 476 -16.63 -17.23 -13.59
C GLU A 476 -17.64 -18.22 -14.21
N LEU A 477 -18.85 -17.75 -14.42
CA LEU A 477 -19.93 -18.52 -15.01
C LEU A 477 -20.16 -18.15 -16.46
N SER A 478 -20.00 -16.90 -16.80
CA SER A 478 -20.23 -16.38 -18.15
C SER A 478 -19.42 -15.13 -18.39
N ARG A 479 -18.91 -14.97 -19.60
CA ARG A 479 -18.20 -13.78 -20.09
C ARG A 479 -18.78 -13.36 -21.44
N VAL A 480 -19.01 -12.08 -21.58
CA VAL A 480 -19.36 -11.43 -22.84
C VAL A 480 -18.33 -10.37 -23.13
N SER A 481 -17.54 -10.58 -24.17
CA SER A 481 -16.60 -9.59 -24.72
C SER A 481 -17.13 -9.14 -26.07
N THR A 482 -17.48 -7.87 -26.17
CA THR A 482 -18.11 -7.27 -27.36
C THR A 482 -17.75 -5.78 -27.44
N THR A 483 -18.50 -5.04 -28.24
CA THR A 483 -18.42 -3.58 -28.32
C THR A 483 -19.75 -2.94 -27.91
N LEU A 484 -19.81 -1.63 -27.88
CA LEU A 484 -21.05 -0.89 -27.63
C LEU A 484 -22.02 -0.86 -28.85
N ASP A 485 -21.72 -1.63 -29.90
CA ASP A 485 -22.63 -1.78 -31.03
C ASP A 485 -24.00 -2.31 -30.60
N GLY A 486 -25.07 -1.79 -31.19
CA GLY A 486 -26.44 -2.13 -30.83
C GLY A 486 -26.95 -1.51 -29.52
N ALA A 487 -26.15 -0.66 -28.84
CA ALA A 487 -26.64 0.14 -27.73
C ALA A 487 -27.62 1.23 -28.21
N ARG A 488 -28.61 1.56 -27.37
CA ARG A 488 -29.64 2.58 -27.64
C ARG A 488 -29.31 3.86 -26.88
N THR A 489 -29.54 5.02 -27.52
CA THR A 489 -29.34 6.31 -26.87
C THR A 489 -30.63 6.86 -26.29
N TYR A 490 -30.49 7.48 -25.13
CA TYR A 490 -31.51 8.31 -24.51
C TYR A 490 -30.84 9.64 -24.12
N ALA A 491 -31.43 10.75 -24.53
CA ALA A 491 -30.91 12.05 -24.18
C ALA A 491 -32.06 13.00 -23.82
N GLU A 492 -31.87 13.76 -22.76
CA GLU A 492 -32.77 14.81 -22.31
C GLU A 492 -31.99 16.04 -21.88
N PRO A 493 -32.55 17.24 -22.06
CA PRO A 493 -31.86 18.49 -21.72
C PRO A 493 -31.38 18.55 -20.26
N ASP A 494 -32.17 17.98 -19.34
CA ASP A 494 -31.95 18.09 -17.89
C ASP A 494 -31.20 16.92 -17.24
N VAL A 495 -31.00 15.80 -17.97
CA VAL A 495 -30.43 14.55 -17.43
C VAL A 495 -29.10 14.18 -18.16
N GLY A 496 -28.81 14.88 -19.23
CA GLY A 496 -27.70 14.49 -20.12
C GLY A 496 -28.08 13.31 -21.03
N GLY A 497 -27.12 12.83 -21.80
CA GLY A 497 -27.30 11.68 -22.68
C GLY A 497 -26.75 10.40 -22.06
N ILE A 498 -27.47 9.30 -22.28
CA ILE A 498 -27.07 7.98 -21.80
C ILE A 498 -27.10 6.99 -22.97
N LEU A 499 -26.07 6.19 -23.11
CA LEU A 499 -26.01 5.03 -23.97
C LEU A 499 -26.42 3.80 -23.18
N ILE A 500 -27.42 3.03 -23.64
CA ILE A 500 -27.96 1.87 -22.92
C ILE A 500 -27.63 0.60 -23.69
N ARG A 501 -26.86 -0.28 -23.05
CA ARG A 501 -26.57 -1.62 -23.53
C ARG A 501 -27.37 -2.64 -22.73
N GLU A 502 -28.02 -3.55 -23.43
CA GLU A 502 -28.80 -4.64 -22.85
C GLU A 502 -28.09 -5.97 -23.10
N LEU A 503 -28.01 -6.81 -22.07
CA LEU A 503 -27.49 -8.15 -22.11
C LEU A 503 -28.51 -9.10 -21.49
N SER A 504 -28.50 -10.39 -21.87
CA SER A 504 -29.38 -11.39 -21.26
C SER A 504 -28.66 -12.70 -21.02
N PHE A 505 -28.93 -13.30 -19.88
CA PHE A 505 -28.33 -14.53 -19.40
C PHE A 505 -29.38 -15.49 -18.85
N GLY A 506 -29.21 -16.79 -19.11
CA GLY A 506 -29.95 -17.84 -18.41
C GLY A 506 -29.22 -18.19 -17.11
N LEU A 507 -29.75 -17.76 -15.97
CA LEU A 507 -29.16 -18.02 -14.66
C LEU A 507 -30.10 -18.81 -13.76
N ALA A 508 -29.56 -19.73 -12.98
CA ALA A 508 -30.32 -20.39 -11.92
C ALA A 508 -30.64 -19.37 -10.79
N PRO A 509 -31.72 -19.58 -10.01
CA PRO A 509 -31.94 -18.77 -8.82
C PRO A 509 -30.75 -18.79 -7.87
N GLY A 510 -30.26 -17.60 -7.44
CA GLY A 510 -29.06 -17.50 -6.63
C GLY A 510 -28.53 -16.09 -6.53
N ARG A 511 -27.34 -15.97 -5.91
CA ARG A 511 -26.63 -14.69 -5.78
C ARG A 511 -25.40 -14.70 -6.68
N TYR A 512 -25.21 -13.63 -7.42
CA TYR A 512 -24.18 -13.45 -8.41
C TYR A 512 -23.48 -12.11 -8.23
N VAL A 513 -22.26 -12.02 -8.75
CA VAL A 513 -21.56 -10.74 -8.91
C VAL A 513 -21.40 -10.48 -10.40
N VAL A 514 -21.83 -9.33 -10.85
CA VAL A 514 -21.63 -8.85 -12.22
C VAL A 514 -20.54 -7.81 -12.22
N ALA A 515 -19.50 -8.04 -13.02
CA ALA A 515 -18.45 -7.06 -13.28
C ALA A 515 -18.57 -6.57 -14.71
N LEU A 516 -18.50 -5.25 -14.89
CA LEU A 516 -18.64 -4.58 -16.19
C LEU A 516 -17.46 -3.68 -16.44
N ALA A 517 -16.91 -3.69 -17.64
CA ALA A 517 -15.88 -2.76 -18.08
C ALA A 517 -16.20 -2.21 -19.47
N VAL A 518 -16.04 -0.89 -19.62
CA VAL A 518 -16.09 -0.17 -20.88
C VAL A 518 -14.77 0.57 -21.03
N LYS A 519 -14.05 0.36 -22.12
CA LYS A 519 -12.76 1.02 -22.34
C LYS A 519 -12.81 1.85 -23.61
N ASP A 520 -13.00 3.15 -23.49
CA ASP A 520 -12.86 4.04 -24.63
C ASP A 520 -11.38 4.38 -24.87
N THR A 521 -10.80 3.78 -25.90
CA THR A 521 -9.40 3.97 -26.25
C THR A 521 -9.13 5.33 -26.92
N VAL A 522 -10.16 6.05 -27.35
CA VAL A 522 -10.03 7.37 -28.01
C VAL A 522 -10.02 8.48 -26.97
N SER A 523 -11.00 8.49 -26.05
CA SER A 523 -11.05 9.47 -24.93
C SER A 523 -10.08 9.12 -23.81
N GLY A 524 -9.62 7.86 -23.72
CA GLY A 524 -8.82 7.37 -22.60
C GLY A 524 -9.62 7.18 -21.31
N THR A 525 -10.94 7.03 -21.42
CA THR A 525 -11.82 6.83 -20.26
C THR A 525 -12.10 5.34 -20.01
N LEU A 526 -12.37 4.99 -18.75
CA LEU A 526 -12.66 3.63 -18.30
C LEU A 526 -13.92 3.61 -17.43
N GLY A 527 -14.97 2.96 -17.92
CA GLY A 527 -16.20 2.72 -17.16
C GLY A 527 -16.12 1.40 -16.43
N LEU A 528 -16.26 1.40 -15.12
CA LEU A 528 -16.21 0.19 -14.28
C LEU A 528 -17.46 0.10 -13.40
N THR A 529 -17.98 -1.12 -13.24
CA THR A 529 -19.07 -1.40 -12.29
C THR A 529 -18.94 -2.82 -11.77
N LYS A 530 -19.15 -2.99 -10.49
CA LYS A 530 -19.25 -4.27 -9.81
C LYS A 530 -20.53 -4.27 -8.99
N ALA A 531 -21.48 -5.13 -9.35
CA ALA A 531 -22.81 -5.16 -8.77
C ALA A 531 -23.19 -6.57 -8.28
N ASN A 532 -23.84 -6.64 -7.12
CA ASN A 532 -24.44 -7.87 -6.65
C ASN A 532 -25.83 -8.03 -7.27
N VAL A 533 -26.10 -9.17 -7.88
CA VAL A 533 -27.35 -9.54 -8.50
C VAL A 533 -27.96 -10.74 -7.77
N THR A 534 -29.23 -10.65 -7.45
CA THR A 534 -29.99 -11.78 -6.89
C THR A 534 -31.05 -12.20 -7.89
N VAL A 535 -30.88 -13.38 -8.47
CA VAL A 535 -31.87 -14.00 -9.37
C VAL A 535 -32.92 -14.73 -8.52
N ARG A 536 -34.15 -14.30 -8.62
CA ARG A 536 -35.25 -14.90 -7.87
C ARG A 536 -35.72 -16.20 -8.52
N ALA A 537 -36.22 -17.11 -7.71
CA ALA A 537 -36.95 -18.28 -8.19
C ALA A 537 -38.35 -17.86 -8.65
N LEU A 538 -38.66 -18.05 -9.92
CA LEU A 538 -40.01 -17.89 -10.47
C LEU A 538 -40.63 -19.26 -10.68
N SER A 539 -41.84 -19.49 -10.10
CA SER A 539 -42.55 -20.78 -10.23
C SER A 539 -43.10 -20.93 -11.65
N ARG A 540 -43.14 -22.18 -12.13
CA ARG A 540 -43.79 -22.53 -13.38
C ARG A 540 -45.23 -23.02 -13.21
N ASP A 541 -45.58 -23.40 -11.98
CA ASP A 541 -46.84 -24.08 -11.69
C ASP A 541 -47.75 -23.25 -10.79
N ARG A 542 -47.27 -22.15 -10.23
CA ARG A 542 -48.00 -21.27 -9.35
C ARG A 542 -47.95 -19.85 -9.86
N LEU A 543 -48.89 -19.04 -9.47
CA LEU A 543 -48.87 -17.60 -9.76
C LEU A 543 -47.48 -17.03 -9.47
N SER A 544 -46.90 -16.34 -10.45
CA SER A 544 -45.60 -15.68 -10.33
C SER A 544 -45.63 -14.32 -10.99
N VAL A 545 -44.80 -13.42 -10.53
CA VAL A 545 -44.55 -12.11 -11.13
C VAL A 545 -43.06 -11.91 -11.35
N SER A 546 -42.66 -11.41 -12.52
CA SER A 546 -41.27 -11.06 -12.85
C SER A 546 -40.72 -10.00 -11.90
N ASP A 547 -39.46 -9.69 -12.03
CA ASP A 547 -38.93 -8.44 -11.50
C ASP A 547 -39.56 -7.24 -12.21
N ILE A 548 -39.48 -6.07 -11.56
CA ILE A 548 -39.99 -4.81 -12.12
C ILE A 548 -38.84 -4.17 -12.90
N GLU A 549 -39.08 -3.97 -14.19
CA GLU A 549 -38.16 -3.21 -15.04
C GLU A 549 -38.62 -1.75 -15.11
N LEU A 550 -37.75 -0.82 -14.73
CA LEU A 550 -37.98 0.62 -14.85
C LEU A 550 -37.64 1.10 -16.26
N ALA A 551 -38.40 2.06 -16.80
CA ALA A 551 -38.19 2.54 -18.17
C ALA A 551 -38.17 4.07 -18.26
N TYR A 552 -37.27 4.61 -19.11
CA TYR A 552 -37.31 6.00 -19.56
C TYR A 552 -38.46 6.25 -20.53
N LEU A 553 -38.62 5.36 -21.51
CA LEU A 553 -39.63 5.46 -22.55
C LEU A 553 -40.46 4.19 -22.64
N MET A 554 -41.73 4.37 -22.94
CA MET A 554 -42.68 3.29 -23.10
C MET A 554 -43.71 3.70 -24.19
N PRO A 555 -44.14 2.78 -25.07
CA PRO A 555 -45.17 3.10 -26.08
C PRO A 555 -46.46 3.55 -25.40
N GLU A 556 -47.08 4.61 -25.90
CA GLU A 556 -48.36 5.11 -25.38
C GLU A 556 -49.55 4.17 -25.71
N LYS A 557 -49.50 3.51 -26.84
CA LYS A 557 -50.52 2.53 -27.21
C LYS A 557 -50.17 1.15 -26.70
N ARG A 558 -51.12 0.47 -26.08
CA ARG A 558 -51.02 -0.93 -25.69
C ARG A 558 -50.89 -1.80 -26.97
N VAL A 559 -49.67 -2.16 -27.29
CA VAL A 559 -49.43 -3.22 -28.29
C VAL A 559 -49.49 -4.53 -27.50
N GLU A 560 -50.36 -5.46 -27.86
CA GLU A 560 -50.35 -6.82 -27.34
C GLU A 560 -49.05 -7.48 -27.81
N THR A 561 -47.99 -7.36 -26.99
CA THR A 561 -46.75 -8.03 -27.25
C THR A 561 -46.77 -9.42 -26.62
N LYS A 562 -46.48 -10.45 -27.41
CA LYS A 562 -46.25 -11.79 -26.89
C LYS A 562 -45.06 -11.73 -25.92
N ILE A 563 -45.23 -12.35 -24.76
CA ILE A 563 -44.19 -12.49 -23.73
C ILE A 563 -42.88 -12.90 -24.40
N GLY A 564 -41.81 -12.19 -24.09
CA GLY A 564 -40.46 -12.47 -24.59
C GLY A 564 -40.10 -11.92 -25.97
N LYS A 565 -41.00 -11.20 -26.65
CA LYS A 565 -40.67 -10.44 -27.89
C LYS A 565 -40.60 -8.95 -27.60
N ASP A 566 -40.00 -8.17 -28.48
CA ASP A 566 -39.71 -6.74 -28.34
C ASP A 566 -40.66 -6.03 -27.38
N LYS A 567 -40.19 -5.71 -26.18
CA LYS A 567 -40.96 -5.08 -25.10
C LYS A 567 -41.34 -3.65 -25.48
N GLY A 568 -40.73 -3.06 -26.48
CA GLY A 568 -40.96 -1.70 -26.95
C GLY A 568 -40.67 -0.63 -25.90
N ILE A 569 -39.92 -0.97 -24.85
CA ILE A 569 -39.52 -0.04 -23.79
C ILE A 569 -38.04 0.30 -23.90
N LEU A 570 -37.63 1.44 -23.37
CA LEU A 570 -36.24 1.81 -23.17
C LEU A 570 -35.93 1.76 -21.67
N PRO A 571 -35.14 0.80 -21.21
CA PRO A 571 -34.81 0.64 -19.80
C PRO A 571 -34.22 1.88 -19.14
N ASN A 572 -34.51 2.07 -17.85
CA ASN A 572 -33.90 3.09 -17.00
C ASN A 572 -32.90 2.45 -16.03
N PRO A 573 -31.61 2.29 -16.37
CA PRO A 573 -30.62 1.69 -15.49
C PRO A 573 -30.24 2.57 -14.30
N SER A 574 -30.55 3.88 -14.33
CA SER A 574 -30.30 4.76 -13.17
C SER A 574 -31.33 4.57 -12.05
N GLY A 575 -32.55 4.14 -12.41
CA GLY A 575 -33.67 4.16 -11.49
C GLY A 575 -34.13 5.55 -11.07
N THR A 576 -33.58 6.62 -11.63
CA THR A 576 -33.88 8.01 -11.28
C THR A 576 -34.92 8.58 -12.26
N TYR A 577 -35.92 9.32 -11.73
CA TYR A 577 -36.93 10.02 -12.48
C TYR A 577 -36.92 11.49 -12.15
N VAL A 578 -36.85 12.32 -13.20
CA VAL A 578 -36.87 13.79 -13.10
C VAL A 578 -38.29 14.26 -13.41
N VAL A 579 -38.96 14.92 -12.44
CA VAL A 579 -40.32 15.46 -12.60
C VAL A 579 -40.31 16.60 -13.63
N PRO A 580 -41.32 16.67 -14.52
CA PRO A 580 -42.68 16.10 -14.42
C PRO A 580 -42.90 14.70 -15.02
N LYS A 581 -41.86 13.93 -15.27
CA LYS A 581 -42.05 12.62 -15.90
C LYS A 581 -42.63 11.60 -14.97
N PRO A 582 -43.57 10.74 -15.47
CA PRO A 582 -44.11 9.67 -14.67
C PRO A 582 -43.11 8.53 -14.49
N LEU A 583 -43.25 7.80 -13.39
CA LEU A 583 -42.59 6.53 -13.16
C LEU A 583 -43.18 5.50 -14.16
N ARG A 584 -42.35 5.00 -15.04
CA ARG A 584 -42.71 3.99 -16.06
C ARG A 584 -42.11 2.66 -15.69
N LEU A 585 -42.91 1.61 -15.75
CA LEU A 585 -42.46 0.25 -15.39
C LEU A 585 -43.10 -0.82 -16.27
N TYR A 586 -42.40 -1.92 -16.39
CA TYR A 586 -42.81 -3.14 -17.06
C TYR A 586 -42.65 -4.33 -16.13
N TYR A 587 -43.58 -5.25 -16.14
CA TYR A 587 -43.56 -6.53 -15.46
C TYR A 587 -44.38 -7.57 -16.18
N GLU A 588 -44.16 -8.85 -15.88
CA GLU A 588 -44.89 -9.96 -16.44
C GLU A 588 -45.55 -10.78 -15.33
N VAL A 589 -46.77 -11.21 -15.53
CA VAL A 589 -47.55 -12.11 -14.64
C VAL A 589 -47.64 -13.46 -15.31
N TYR A 590 -47.44 -14.53 -14.57
CA TYR A 590 -47.39 -15.91 -15.07
C TYR A 590 -48.33 -16.82 -14.27
N ASN A 591 -48.84 -17.87 -14.94
CA ASN A 591 -49.57 -19.00 -14.36
C ASN A 591 -50.90 -18.56 -13.66
N LEU A 592 -51.62 -17.65 -14.30
CA LEU A 592 -52.97 -17.29 -13.88
C LEU A 592 -53.91 -18.47 -14.01
N ALA A 593 -54.83 -18.63 -13.06
CA ALA A 593 -55.86 -19.65 -13.10
C ALA A 593 -57.01 -19.30 -14.07
N ARG A 594 -57.49 -20.29 -14.80
CA ARG A 594 -58.58 -20.10 -15.77
C ARG A 594 -59.93 -20.05 -15.08
N GLY A 595 -60.70 -18.98 -15.33
CA GLY A 595 -62.06 -18.83 -14.83
C GLY A 595 -63.05 -19.77 -15.55
N ARG A 596 -64.23 -19.91 -15.00
CA ARG A 596 -65.30 -20.74 -15.59
C ARG A 596 -65.78 -20.24 -16.97
N ASP A 597 -65.62 -18.95 -17.24
CA ASP A 597 -65.85 -18.32 -18.54
C ASP A 597 -64.72 -18.43 -19.54
N GLY A 598 -63.69 -19.21 -19.19
CA GLY A 598 -62.51 -19.42 -20.06
C GLY A 598 -61.50 -18.32 -20.02
N ARG A 599 -61.70 -17.24 -19.31
CA ARG A 599 -60.82 -16.06 -19.19
C ARG A 599 -60.00 -16.08 -17.91
N TYR A 600 -58.91 -15.29 -17.91
CA TYR A 600 -58.01 -15.14 -16.77
C TYR A 600 -58.18 -13.73 -16.21
N ARG A 601 -58.22 -13.57 -14.87
CA ARG A 601 -58.39 -12.27 -14.20
C ARG A 601 -57.43 -12.15 -13.04
N PHE A 602 -56.88 -10.96 -12.88
CA PHE A 602 -56.04 -10.64 -11.75
C PHE A 602 -56.18 -9.18 -11.35
N VAL A 603 -55.92 -8.91 -10.07
CA VAL A 603 -55.86 -7.56 -9.52
C VAL A 603 -54.41 -7.22 -9.26
N THR A 604 -53.96 -6.09 -9.78
CA THR A 604 -52.69 -5.51 -9.42
C THR A 604 -52.87 -4.34 -8.47
N LYS A 605 -52.22 -4.39 -7.34
CA LYS A 605 -52.08 -3.28 -6.40
C LYS A 605 -50.64 -2.82 -6.37
N TYR A 606 -50.43 -1.52 -6.44
CA TYR A 606 -49.09 -0.96 -6.24
C TYR A 606 -49.08 0.04 -5.09
N SER A 607 -47.92 0.09 -4.38
CA SER A 607 -47.67 0.99 -3.26
C SER A 607 -46.27 1.58 -3.40
N ILE A 608 -46.15 2.90 -3.20
CA ILE A 608 -44.86 3.60 -3.24
C ILE A 608 -44.59 4.12 -1.84
N LEU A 609 -43.52 3.64 -1.22
CA LEU A 609 -43.11 3.95 0.16
C LEU A 609 -41.74 4.58 0.19
N PRO A 610 -41.48 5.63 1.00
CA PRO A 610 -40.17 6.24 1.12
C PRO A 610 -39.20 5.29 1.80
N ILE A 611 -37.97 5.21 1.26
CA ILE A 611 -36.85 4.51 1.87
C ILE A 611 -36.23 5.46 2.90
N LYS A 612 -36.33 5.14 4.19
CA LYS A 612 -35.61 5.90 5.23
C LYS A 612 -34.14 5.51 5.24
N SER A 613 -33.24 6.48 5.23
CA SER A 613 -31.81 6.25 5.45
C SER A 613 -31.59 5.48 6.75
N ALA A 614 -30.61 4.56 6.71
CA ALA A 614 -30.31 3.55 7.73
C ALA A 614 -30.35 4.09 9.18
N GLY A 615 -31.28 3.58 9.99
CA GLY A 615 -31.47 3.92 11.41
C GLY A 615 -32.85 3.57 11.98
N GLY A 616 -33.82 3.20 11.16
CA GLY A 616 -35.20 2.92 11.59
C GLY A 616 -35.50 1.46 11.88
N THR A 617 -35.95 1.14 13.10
CA THR A 617 -36.47 -0.16 13.47
C THR A 617 -37.81 -0.43 12.74
N PHE A 618 -38.18 -1.73 12.57
CA PHE A 618 -39.49 -2.18 12.03
C PHE A 618 -40.68 -1.43 12.65
N TRP A 619 -40.64 -1.09 13.93
CA TRP A 619 -41.67 -0.30 14.61
C TRP A 619 -41.69 1.17 14.18
N GLY A 620 -40.57 1.74 13.73
CA GLY A 620 -40.52 3.05 13.08
C GLY A 620 -41.23 3.04 11.72
N PHE A 621 -41.21 1.91 11.01
CA PHE A 621 -41.94 1.69 9.77
C PHE A 621 -43.48 1.68 10.03
N VAL A 622 -43.96 0.94 11.03
CA VAL A 622 -45.37 0.91 11.41
C VAL A 622 -45.87 2.30 11.86
N ALA A 623 -45.06 3.04 12.63
CA ALA A 623 -45.38 4.40 13.04
C ALA A 623 -45.46 5.41 11.87
N SER A 624 -44.66 5.20 10.80
CA SER A 624 -44.65 6.07 9.61
C SER A 624 -45.92 5.91 8.75
N LEU A 625 -46.59 4.76 8.82
CA LEU A 625 -47.90 4.56 8.18
C LEU A 625 -49.00 5.47 8.75
N PHE A 626 -48.82 5.98 9.97
CA PHE A 626 -49.76 6.86 10.64
C PHE A 626 -49.34 8.35 10.64
N SER A 627 -48.17 8.69 10.08
CA SER A 627 -47.59 10.05 10.19
C SER A 627 -47.81 10.96 8.97
N GLY A 628 -48.86 10.74 8.15
CA GLY A 628 -49.27 11.67 7.08
C GLY A 628 -48.25 11.88 5.95
N GLN A 629 -47.30 10.98 5.75
CA GLN A 629 -46.37 11.06 4.61
C GLN A 629 -47.13 10.67 3.33
N HIS A 630 -46.90 11.43 2.26
CA HIS A 630 -47.47 11.14 0.95
C HIS A 630 -46.96 9.79 0.42
N TYR A 631 -47.86 8.83 0.29
CA TYR A 631 -47.64 7.56 -0.40
C TYR A 631 -48.72 7.36 -1.43
N ILE A 632 -48.38 6.68 -2.51
CA ILE A 632 -49.33 6.39 -3.57
C ILE A 632 -49.73 4.93 -3.43
N VAL A 633 -51.02 4.67 -3.30
CA VAL A 633 -51.61 3.32 -3.34
C VAL A 633 -52.73 3.32 -4.35
N ASN A 634 -52.66 2.40 -5.29
CA ASN A 634 -53.75 2.22 -6.28
C ASN A 634 -53.89 0.74 -6.62
N SER A 635 -55.08 0.37 -7.12
CA SER A 635 -55.35 -1.00 -7.57
C SER A 635 -56.23 -0.99 -8.80
N PHE A 636 -56.03 -1.96 -9.68
CA PHE A 636 -56.83 -2.14 -10.88
C PHE A 636 -56.94 -3.63 -11.22
N GLU A 637 -58.10 -4.03 -11.82
CA GLU A 637 -58.31 -5.38 -12.30
C GLU A 637 -57.99 -5.49 -13.79
N ARG A 638 -57.46 -6.64 -14.19
CA ARG A 638 -57.15 -7.02 -15.58
C ARG A 638 -57.83 -8.32 -15.94
N GLN A 639 -58.39 -8.36 -17.14
CA GLN A 639 -58.90 -9.56 -17.78
C GLN A 639 -58.10 -9.84 -19.04
N VAL A 640 -57.56 -11.05 -19.16
CA VAL A 640 -56.69 -11.46 -20.27
C VAL A 640 -57.11 -12.85 -20.79
N GLU A 641 -56.68 -13.14 -22.01
CA GLU A 641 -57.03 -14.41 -22.68
C GLU A 641 -55.94 -15.49 -22.52
N SER A 642 -54.78 -15.11 -21.96
CA SER A 642 -53.62 -15.99 -21.76
C SER A 642 -53.38 -16.21 -20.25
N PRO A 643 -52.82 -17.40 -19.83
CA PRO A 643 -52.40 -17.61 -18.46
C PRO A 643 -51.24 -16.69 -18.03
N SER A 644 -50.71 -15.90 -18.96
CA SER A 644 -49.63 -14.94 -18.68
C SER A 644 -49.91 -13.60 -19.35
N SER A 645 -49.52 -12.52 -18.72
CA SER A 645 -49.72 -11.15 -19.19
C SER A 645 -48.47 -10.31 -19.06
N ALA A 646 -48.18 -9.47 -20.04
CA ALA A 646 -47.17 -8.44 -20.02
C ALA A 646 -47.80 -7.07 -19.74
N GLU A 647 -47.44 -6.46 -18.61
CA GLU A 647 -48.06 -5.25 -18.12
C GLU A 647 -47.09 -4.05 -18.20
N ARG A 648 -47.68 -2.90 -18.51
CA ARG A 648 -46.99 -1.61 -18.57
C ARG A 648 -47.79 -0.61 -17.75
N LEU A 649 -47.09 0.08 -16.82
CA LEU A 649 -47.70 1.11 -16.00
C LEU A 649 -46.96 2.42 -16.13
N SER A 650 -47.72 3.50 -16.08
CA SER A 650 -47.20 4.87 -15.99
C SER A 650 -47.87 5.49 -14.78
N ILE A 651 -47.09 5.85 -13.78
CA ILE A 651 -47.56 6.33 -12.48
C ILE A 651 -47.11 7.78 -12.32
N ASP A 652 -48.05 8.67 -12.08
CA ASP A 652 -47.71 10.06 -11.72
C ASP A 652 -47.13 10.08 -10.31
N ILE A 653 -45.88 10.59 -10.24
CA ILE A 653 -45.11 10.73 -8.98
C ILE A 653 -44.90 12.20 -8.61
N SER A 654 -45.57 13.12 -9.26
CA SER A 654 -45.43 14.57 -9.04
C SER A 654 -45.71 14.97 -7.58
N ALA A 655 -46.67 14.31 -6.93
CA ALA A 655 -47.03 14.55 -5.54
C ALA A 655 -45.99 14.06 -4.50
N LEU A 656 -45.05 13.19 -4.89
CA LEU A 656 -43.98 12.74 -3.99
C LEU A 656 -42.93 13.85 -3.80
N ARG A 657 -42.29 13.87 -2.64
CA ARG A 657 -41.08 14.70 -2.41
C ARG A 657 -39.88 14.09 -3.10
N ASP A 658 -38.81 14.89 -3.25
CA ASP A 658 -37.55 14.35 -3.72
C ASP A 658 -36.94 13.36 -2.71
N GLY A 659 -36.43 12.24 -3.21
CA GLY A 659 -35.85 11.18 -2.39
C GLY A 659 -35.99 9.79 -2.98
N SER A 660 -35.57 8.80 -2.22
CA SER A 660 -35.56 7.39 -2.60
C SER A 660 -36.85 6.69 -2.12
N TYR A 661 -37.41 5.88 -2.98
CA TYR A 661 -38.68 5.18 -2.75
C TYR A 661 -38.57 3.70 -3.13
N ASN A 662 -39.35 2.86 -2.45
CA ASN A 662 -39.56 1.48 -2.85
C ASN A 662 -40.96 1.33 -3.45
N LEU A 663 -41.05 0.89 -4.71
CA LEU A 663 -42.28 0.49 -5.37
C LEU A 663 -42.54 -0.99 -5.04
N ILE A 664 -43.65 -1.27 -4.40
CA ILE A 664 -44.14 -2.63 -4.11
C ILE A 664 -45.34 -2.90 -5.00
N LEU A 665 -45.29 -4.00 -5.73
CA LEU A 665 -46.32 -4.47 -6.63
C LEU A 665 -46.85 -5.80 -6.10
N GLU A 666 -48.16 -5.85 -5.79
CA GLU A 666 -48.88 -7.07 -5.37
C GLU A 666 -49.82 -7.48 -6.49
N VAL A 667 -49.76 -8.72 -6.90
CA VAL A 667 -50.65 -9.33 -7.90
C VAL A 667 -51.49 -10.43 -7.22
N GLU A 668 -52.81 -10.32 -7.29
CA GLU A 668 -53.73 -11.34 -6.82
C GLU A 668 -54.47 -11.96 -8.03
N ASP A 669 -54.40 -13.25 -8.21
CA ASP A 669 -55.23 -14.00 -9.16
C ASP A 669 -56.66 -14.05 -8.64
N SER A 670 -57.61 -13.50 -9.40
CA SER A 670 -58.99 -13.40 -9.00
C SER A 670 -59.71 -14.77 -8.88
N VAL A 671 -59.16 -15.82 -9.51
CA VAL A 671 -59.71 -17.18 -9.49
C VAL A 671 -59.09 -18.03 -8.39
N SER A 672 -57.79 -18.17 -8.35
CA SER A 672 -57.07 -19.00 -7.36
C SER A 672 -56.84 -18.30 -6.02
N LYS A 673 -57.04 -16.98 -5.94
CA LYS A 673 -56.76 -16.13 -4.77
C LYS A 673 -55.31 -16.15 -4.30
N GLN A 674 -54.43 -16.70 -5.10
CA GLN A 674 -52.99 -16.62 -4.84
C GLN A 674 -52.51 -15.17 -4.97
N ARG A 675 -51.50 -14.80 -4.16
CA ARG A 675 -50.85 -13.48 -4.18
C ARG A 675 -49.36 -13.61 -4.30
N VAL A 676 -48.77 -12.73 -5.07
CA VAL A 676 -47.31 -12.62 -5.24
C VAL A 676 -46.88 -11.15 -5.26
N THR A 677 -45.65 -10.87 -4.86
CA THR A 677 -45.13 -9.51 -4.79
C THR A 677 -43.82 -9.37 -5.55
N ALA A 678 -43.59 -8.19 -6.10
CA ALA A 678 -42.31 -7.73 -6.61
C ALA A 678 -42.05 -6.33 -6.09
N GLU A 679 -40.79 -5.99 -5.93
CA GLU A 679 -40.39 -4.66 -5.43
C GLU A 679 -39.21 -4.11 -6.24
N ARG A 680 -39.21 -2.77 -6.33
CA ARG A 680 -38.14 -2.05 -7.02
C ARG A 680 -37.92 -0.68 -6.39
N ALA A 681 -36.66 -0.40 -6.01
CA ALA A 681 -36.26 0.93 -5.58
C ALA A 681 -36.11 1.89 -6.77
N PHE A 682 -36.49 3.15 -6.57
CA PHE A 682 -36.25 4.24 -7.51
C PHE A 682 -36.04 5.56 -6.76
N GLU A 683 -35.49 6.54 -7.48
CA GLU A 683 -35.24 7.87 -6.96
C GLU A 683 -36.07 8.91 -7.72
N LYS A 684 -36.67 9.84 -7.00
CA LYS A 684 -37.33 11.01 -7.58
C LYS A 684 -36.51 12.25 -7.31
N VAL A 685 -36.29 13.05 -8.37
CA VAL A 685 -35.57 14.31 -8.34
C VAL A 685 -36.41 15.39 -9.03
N SER A 686 -36.47 16.58 -8.46
CA SER A 686 -37.01 17.76 -9.11
C SER A 686 -35.92 18.56 -9.77
N VAL A 687 -36.18 19.10 -10.95
CA VAL A 687 -35.26 20.07 -11.57
C VAL A 687 -35.18 21.30 -10.68
N PRO A 688 -33.99 21.77 -10.26
CA PRO A 688 -33.87 23.03 -9.54
C PRO A 688 -34.55 24.12 -10.36
N SER A 689 -35.59 24.78 -9.78
CA SER A 689 -36.19 25.93 -10.44
C SER A 689 -35.14 27.00 -10.68
N ALA A 690 -34.94 27.38 -11.93
CA ALA A 690 -34.08 28.52 -12.33
C ALA A 690 -34.74 29.83 -11.88
N SER A 691 -34.92 30.03 -10.57
CA SER A 691 -35.43 31.28 -9.99
C SER A 691 -34.52 31.72 -8.83
N GLY A 692 -33.62 32.60 -9.16
CA GLY A 692 -32.78 33.28 -8.17
C GLY A 692 -31.87 34.26 -8.87
N GLY A 693 -32.46 35.40 -9.29
CA GLY A 693 -31.76 36.49 -9.94
C GLY A 693 -30.50 36.88 -9.21
N ALA A 694 -29.50 37.15 -9.96
CA ALA A 694 -28.26 37.81 -9.54
C ALA A 694 -28.58 39.07 -8.75
N SER A 695 -28.49 38.98 -7.43
CA SER A 695 -28.35 40.15 -6.57
C SER A 695 -26.85 40.45 -6.48
N THR A 696 -26.38 41.24 -7.41
CA THR A 696 -25.15 42.02 -7.26
C THR A 696 -25.31 42.96 -6.02
N ARG A 697 -24.75 42.54 -4.90
CA ARG A 697 -24.37 43.51 -3.84
C ARG A 697 -22.85 43.51 -3.79
N GLY A 698 -22.30 44.52 -4.45
CA GLY A 698 -20.98 44.99 -4.14
C GLY A 698 -20.94 45.55 -2.74
N HIS A 699 -19.89 45.25 -2.04
CA HIS A 699 -19.42 46.08 -0.91
C HIS A 699 -17.88 46.15 -0.95
N PRO A 700 -17.32 47.27 -0.45
CA PRO A 700 -16.04 47.86 -0.84
C PRO A 700 -14.81 47.14 -0.29
#